data_2b1a7f7e3191d23dfde335f8128dd9d8
#
_entry.id   2b1a7f7e3191d23dfde335f8128dd9d8
#
_cell.length_a   1.000
_cell.length_b   1.000
_cell.length_c   1.000
_cell.angle_alpha   90.00
_cell.angle_beta   90.00
_cell.angle_gamma   90.00
#
_symmetry.space_group_name_H-M   'P 1'
#
loop_
_entity.id
_entity.type
_entity.pdbx_description
1 polymer ?
#
loop_
_entity_poly.entity_id
_entity_poly.type
_entity_poly.pdbx_seq_one_letter_code
_entity_poly.pdbx_strand_id
1 'polypeptide(L)'
;MPESPVIGRTYLESSLPPRAPRRAPDGAPNVVFIVLDDVGFADIGCYGSEIETPHMNRLADGGLRYTNFHTTAMCSPTRAALLTGRMPHAVGMGIITEWANGFPGYLGHVTPRAANLGEILRLHGYSTMAVGKWHLMSTLDATAAGPFDHWPTQRGFDRWYGFHGALADQWHPELFEDNGTLDQPERPDYHLSEDLVDRAIQYVCDQRVNAPERPFFLYLAFGACHWPHHVPRPFIEKYRGRYDVGWDALREQRLARQKSLGIVPADTVLPPSNPGVKPWSDLSADQQRVFARAMEVYAGFLEHTDAQIGRLLGYLDEIGATENTLVVLISDNGASPEGGADGAVNARKHLVYEPEPLEQVLASVDLLGSDRAYNHYPMGWAQASNTPLKWYKKDVHGGGIRDPLIVRWPAGIQAAGELRHQYHYVADVTPTVLEILGVTAPATHNGVAQIPMQGTSLAYTFDPTAGGSETPGRLETQYYELLGDRGLWHRGWKAVARHEKGTDFDSDRWELYHVERDYSEANDLAAGQPEKLRELIERWWAEAGKYSVLPLDDREYERFAANIADRARRVTTLYPGMARIDRAHVPDVTNKSFAIEAHADLGADGAAAGVLLAVGTRFGGFTLFVKERQLTFEYVYSDETRWSVTSPGLPTGPATLAVRVRKTGDRQAAATLLVNGAAAGEAALPKTWPVAGLAGGLHCGRDGGSPVSDAYTVPFRFSGRLEKVVVTLEPDGASDPRAASRAALVEE
;
A
#
# COMPACT_ATOMS: atom_id res chain seq x y z
N MET A 1 0.42 -23.55 37.79
CA MET A 1 -0.79 -23.95 37.03
C MET A 1 -1.93 -23.12 37.58
N PRO A 2 -2.83 -22.58 36.81
CA PRO A 2 -4.01 -21.92 37.38
C PRO A 2 -4.78 -22.92 38.22
N GLU A 3 -5.20 -22.49 39.41
CA GLU A 3 -6.06 -23.32 40.26
C GLU A 3 -7.32 -23.73 39.50
N SER A 4 -7.70 -24.98 39.62
CA SER A 4 -8.93 -25.46 38.98
C SER A 4 -10.17 -24.98 39.73
N PRO A 5 -11.27 -24.65 39.04
CA PRO A 5 -12.49 -24.27 39.73
C PRO A 5 -12.98 -25.40 40.62
N VAL A 6 -13.45 -25.05 41.81
CA VAL A 6 -14.16 -25.99 42.67
C VAL A 6 -15.65 -25.94 42.30
N ILE A 7 -16.19 -27.04 41.80
CA ILE A 7 -17.59 -27.13 41.38
C ILE A 7 -18.33 -27.97 42.42
N GLY A 8 -19.15 -27.31 43.25
CA GLY A 8 -20.08 -27.93 44.18
C GLY A 8 -21.44 -28.18 43.52
N ARG A 9 -22.42 -28.63 44.33
CA ARG A 9 -23.79 -28.87 43.84
C ARG A 9 -24.58 -27.58 43.61
N THR A 10 -24.14 -26.51 44.27
CA THR A 10 -24.75 -25.16 44.17
C THR A 10 -23.70 -24.09 43.91
N TYR A 11 -24.13 -22.91 43.53
CA TYR A 11 -23.24 -21.73 43.39
C TYR A 11 -22.50 -21.40 44.69
N LEU A 12 -23.19 -21.53 45.82
CA LEU A 12 -22.61 -21.23 47.15
C LEU A 12 -21.52 -22.24 47.55
N GLU A 13 -21.54 -23.44 47.03
CA GLU A 13 -20.53 -24.49 47.29
C GLU A 13 -19.40 -24.46 46.23
N SER A 14 -19.51 -23.58 45.23
CA SER A 14 -18.59 -23.50 44.14
C SER A 14 -17.70 -22.28 44.26
N SER A 15 -16.45 -22.39 43.81
CA SER A 15 -15.53 -21.27 43.72
C SER A 15 -14.77 -21.27 42.42
N LEU A 16 -14.64 -20.12 41.82
CA LEU A 16 -13.76 -19.90 40.69
C LEU A 16 -12.42 -19.34 41.18
N PRO A 17 -11.30 -19.83 40.67
CA PRO A 17 -10.04 -19.16 40.92
C PRO A 17 -10.14 -17.69 40.43
N PRO A 18 -9.49 -16.75 41.10
CA PRO A 18 -9.43 -15.37 40.61
C PRO A 18 -8.96 -15.36 39.17
N ARG A 19 -9.77 -14.85 38.27
CA ARG A 19 -9.36 -14.67 36.87
C ARG A 19 -8.38 -13.50 36.88
N ALA A 20 -7.08 -13.79 36.85
CA ALA A 20 -6.08 -12.74 36.71
C ALA A 20 -6.40 -11.97 35.41
N PRO A 21 -6.71 -10.67 35.48
CA PRO A 21 -6.88 -9.89 34.28
C PRO A 21 -5.56 -9.92 33.50
N ARG A 22 -5.64 -9.99 32.16
CA ARG A 22 -4.47 -9.79 31.32
C ARG A 22 -3.97 -8.37 31.63
N ARG A 23 -2.77 -8.25 32.17
CA ARG A 23 -2.14 -6.96 32.49
C ARG A 23 -0.83 -6.83 31.77
N ALA A 24 -0.61 -5.65 31.22
CA ALA A 24 0.72 -5.25 30.75
C ALA A 24 1.67 -5.14 31.95
N PRO A 25 2.99 -5.28 31.74
CA PRO A 25 3.97 -4.99 32.79
C PRO A 25 3.78 -3.59 33.36
N ASP A 26 4.03 -3.43 34.66
CA ASP A 26 3.89 -2.13 35.30
C ASP A 26 4.83 -1.10 34.66
N GLY A 27 4.28 0.08 34.30
CA GLY A 27 5.02 1.13 33.60
C GLY A 27 5.29 0.87 32.11
N ALA A 28 4.70 -0.18 31.53
CA ALA A 28 4.86 -0.48 30.11
C ALA A 28 4.44 0.72 29.23
N PRO A 29 5.26 1.15 28.25
CA PRO A 29 4.93 2.26 27.37
C PRO A 29 3.79 1.92 26.42
N ASN A 30 3.08 2.96 25.95
CA ASN A 30 2.32 2.83 24.71
C ASN A 30 3.28 2.62 23.53
N VAL A 31 2.79 2.00 22.48
CA VAL A 31 3.57 1.76 21.27
C VAL A 31 2.82 2.33 20.08
N VAL A 32 3.47 3.14 19.28
CA VAL A 32 2.93 3.72 18.05
C VAL A 32 3.90 3.42 16.91
N PHE A 33 3.42 2.67 15.91
CA PHE A 33 4.11 2.53 14.63
C PHE A 33 3.49 3.49 13.63
N ILE A 34 4.32 4.29 12.97
CA ILE A 34 3.95 5.15 11.85
C ILE A 34 4.68 4.61 10.63
N VAL A 35 3.93 4.08 9.65
CA VAL A 35 4.48 3.49 8.44
C VAL A 35 4.09 4.36 7.26
N LEU A 36 5.10 4.91 6.59
CA LEU A 36 4.98 5.64 5.33
C LEU A 36 5.07 4.65 4.17
N ASP A 37 4.50 4.99 3.04
CA ASP A 37 4.42 4.17 1.83
C ASP A 37 5.20 4.85 0.70
N ASP A 38 6.20 4.17 0.13
CA ASP A 38 7.02 4.68 -1.00
C ASP A 38 7.80 5.98 -0.71
N VAL A 39 8.19 6.25 0.54
CA VAL A 39 8.98 7.44 0.90
C VAL A 39 10.47 7.10 0.87
N GLY A 40 11.22 7.74 -0.03
CA GLY A 40 12.64 7.48 -0.22
C GLY A 40 13.52 7.92 0.96
N PHE A 41 14.73 7.36 1.04
CA PHE A 41 15.71 7.64 2.08
C PHE A 41 16.01 9.13 2.28
N ALA A 42 15.98 9.92 1.20
CA ALA A 42 16.33 11.34 1.21
C ALA A 42 15.10 12.28 1.20
N ASP A 43 13.88 11.79 1.43
CA ASP A 43 12.68 12.64 1.31
C ASP A 43 12.29 13.33 2.62
N ILE A 44 12.74 12.85 3.77
CA ILE A 44 12.44 13.47 5.06
C ILE A 44 13.50 14.54 5.37
N GLY A 45 13.09 15.69 5.88
CA GLY A 45 13.97 16.83 6.14
C GLY A 45 15.20 16.51 7.01
N CYS A 46 15.03 15.69 8.06
CA CYS A 46 16.11 15.24 8.92
C CYS A 46 17.04 14.20 8.27
N TYR A 47 16.71 13.68 7.07
CA TYR A 47 17.56 12.85 6.23
C TYR A 47 18.12 13.62 5.01
N GLY A 48 17.96 14.92 4.97
CA GLY A 48 18.60 15.79 3.97
C GLY A 48 17.69 16.37 2.90
N SER A 49 16.38 16.14 2.97
CA SER A 49 15.41 16.70 2.05
C SER A 49 15.23 18.21 2.23
N GLU A 50 14.84 18.86 1.14
CA GLU A 50 14.29 20.21 1.10
C GLU A 50 12.78 20.25 1.38
N ILE A 51 12.11 19.09 1.39
CA ILE A 51 10.70 18.97 1.75
C ILE A 51 10.52 19.29 3.22
N GLU A 52 9.54 20.11 3.53
CA GLU A 52 9.28 20.52 4.90
C GLU A 52 8.51 19.44 5.68
N THR A 53 9.22 18.78 6.60
CA THR A 53 8.65 17.72 7.46
C THR A 53 8.93 18.04 8.94
N PRO A 54 8.40 19.16 9.46
CA PRO A 54 8.77 19.64 10.81
C PRO A 54 8.39 18.68 11.93
N HIS A 55 7.33 17.88 11.77
CA HIS A 55 6.86 16.96 12.82
C HIS A 55 7.70 15.67 12.85
N MET A 56 8.09 15.14 11.71
CA MET A 56 9.04 14.02 11.62
C MET A 56 10.43 14.47 12.09
N ASN A 57 10.84 15.71 11.76
CA ASN A 57 12.09 16.28 12.28
C ASN A 57 12.04 16.38 13.82
N ARG A 58 10.91 16.83 14.42
CA ARG A 58 10.73 16.85 15.87
C ARG A 58 10.83 15.46 16.51
N LEU A 59 10.31 14.41 15.85
CA LEU A 59 10.51 13.03 16.31
C LEU A 59 12.00 12.67 16.32
N ALA A 60 12.73 13.02 15.27
CA ALA A 60 14.15 12.76 15.14
C ALA A 60 15.00 13.54 16.17
N ASP A 61 14.67 14.80 16.41
CA ASP A 61 15.35 15.65 17.39
C ASP A 61 15.15 15.16 18.83
N GLY A 62 13.99 14.55 19.11
CA GLY A 62 13.67 13.95 20.41
C GLY A 62 13.93 12.44 20.50
N GLY A 63 14.56 11.84 19.50
CA GLY A 63 14.78 10.41 19.40
C GLY A 63 16.07 10.03 18.72
N LEU A 64 16.10 8.86 18.08
CA LEU A 64 17.24 8.32 17.35
C LEU A 64 16.91 8.24 15.85
N ARG A 65 17.88 8.60 14.99
CA ARG A 65 17.82 8.41 13.55
C ARG A 65 18.80 7.30 13.14
N TYR A 66 18.30 6.34 12.38
CA TYR A 66 19.11 5.22 11.88
C TYR A 66 19.50 5.48 10.43
N THR A 67 20.78 5.44 10.13
CA THR A 67 21.31 5.69 8.78
C THR A 67 21.56 4.41 8.00
N ASN A 68 21.42 3.25 8.65
CA ASN A 68 21.73 1.94 8.09
C ASN A 68 20.64 0.92 8.44
N PHE A 69 19.39 1.37 8.38
CA PHE A 69 18.20 0.53 8.53
C PHE A 69 17.71 0.05 7.17
N HIS A 70 17.29 -1.20 7.10
CA HIS A 70 16.90 -1.85 5.86
C HIS A 70 15.50 -2.48 5.97
N THR A 71 14.74 -2.37 4.89
CA THR A 71 13.44 -3.00 4.70
C THR A 71 13.55 -4.11 3.64
N THR A 72 12.43 -4.53 3.08
CA THR A 72 12.42 -5.24 1.80
C THR A 72 12.20 -4.23 0.66
N ALA A 73 12.38 -4.68 -0.58
CA ALA A 73 12.17 -3.79 -1.73
C ALA A 73 10.67 -3.58 -2.08
N MET A 74 9.74 -3.99 -1.19
CA MET A 74 8.30 -3.94 -1.44
C MET A 74 7.48 -3.96 -0.15
N CYS A 75 6.28 -3.35 -0.19
CA CYS A 75 5.45 -3.04 0.98
C CYS A 75 4.97 -4.25 1.80
N SER A 76 4.28 -5.25 1.20
CA SER A 76 3.74 -6.39 1.98
C SER A 76 4.82 -7.20 2.71
N PRO A 77 5.95 -7.57 2.08
CA PRO A 77 7.03 -8.26 2.76
C PRO A 77 7.61 -7.47 3.94
N THR A 78 7.78 -6.15 3.78
CA THR A 78 8.24 -5.27 4.87
C THR A 78 7.25 -5.23 6.03
N ARG A 79 5.97 -5.03 5.74
CA ARG A 79 4.91 -4.97 6.76
C ARG A 79 4.78 -6.29 7.52
N ALA A 80 4.93 -7.42 6.82
CA ALA A 80 4.96 -8.74 7.45
C ALA A 80 6.19 -8.91 8.38
N ALA A 81 7.37 -8.53 7.92
CA ALA A 81 8.60 -8.61 8.72
C ALA A 81 8.54 -7.67 9.94
N LEU A 82 8.06 -6.42 9.77
CA LEU A 82 7.85 -5.44 10.83
C LEU A 82 6.98 -6.00 11.95
N LEU A 83 5.79 -6.51 11.60
CA LEU A 83 4.80 -6.94 12.58
C LEU A 83 5.11 -8.31 13.19
N THR A 84 5.86 -9.18 12.52
CA THR A 84 6.12 -10.55 13.02
C THR A 84 7.50 -10.73 13.63
N GLY A 85 8.45 -9.83 13.38
CA GLY A 85 9.87 -10.02 13.77
C GLY A 85 10.53 -11.20 13.07
N ARG A 86 10.04 -11.55 11.86
CA ARG A 86 10.47 -12.72 11.10
C ARG A 86 10.78 -12.36 9.65
N MET A 87 11.61 -13.19 9.00
CA MET A 87 11.85 -13.05 7.56
C MET A 87 10.56 -13.24 6.77
N PRO A 88 10.28 -12.40 5.76
CA PRO A 88 8.99 -12.37 5.08
C PRO A 88 8.65 -13.71 4.40
N HIS A 89 9.60 -14.36 3.76
CA HIS A 89 9.41 -15.68 3.16
C HIS A 89 9.10 -16.76 4.20
N ALA A 90 9.75 -16.71 5.38
CA ALA A 90 9.46 -17.66 6.45
C ALA A 90 8.03 -17.59 6.97
N VAL A 91 7.35 -16.47 6.74
CA VAL A 91 5.96 -16.24 7.16
C VAL A 91 4.95 -16.23 6.01
N GLY A 92 5.38 -16.57 4.78
CA GLY A 92 4.51 -16.68 3.60
C GLY A 92 4.30 -15.38 2.83
N MET A 93 5.06 -14.34 3.14
CA MET A 93 4.94 -12.99 2.56
C MET A 93 6.22 -12.54 1.84
N GLY A 94 6.85 -13.43 1.07
CA GLY A 94 8.01 -13.10 0.24
C GLY A 94 7.71 -12.21 -0.96
N ILE A 95 6.42 -12.02 -1.26
CA ILE A 95 5.91 -11.16 -2.32
C ILE A 95 4.64 -10.47 -1.84
N ILE A 96 4.14 -9.50 -2.58
CA ILE A 96 2.84 -8.89 -2.32
C ILE A 96 1.68 -9.88 -2.44
N THR A 97 0.57 -9.51 -1.82
CA THR A 97 -0.60 -10.37 -1.71
C THR A 97 -1.20 -10.76 -3.05
N GLU A 98 -1.13 -9.86 -4.03
CA GLU A 98 -1.69 -10.00 -5.37
C GLU A 98 -0.93 -11.05 -6.20
N TRP A 99 0.38 -11.21 -5.97
CA TRP A 99 1.25 -12.11 -6.72
C TRP A 99 1.61 -13.41 -5.99
N ALA A 100 0.83 -13.76 -4.98
CA ALA A 100 0.97 -15.04 -4.30
C ALA A 100 0.92 -16.21 -5.29
N ASN A 101 1.74 -17.24 -5.08
CA ASN A 101 1.77 -18.43 -5.93
C ASN A 101 1.47 -19.74 -5.17
N GLY A 102 1.19 -19.64 -3.85
CA GLY A 102 0.80 -20.77 -3.00
C GLY A 102 1.96 -21.59 -2.44
N PHE A 103 3.22 -21.35 -2.83
CA PHE A 103 4.36 -21.96 -2.15
C PHE A 103 4.55 -21.39 -0.75
N PRO A 104 5.17 -22.13 0.19
CA PRO A 104 5.25 -21.72 1.60
C PRO A 104 5.81 -20.32 1.85
N GLY A 105 6.74 -19.84 1.01
CA GLY A 105 7.28 -18.48 1.08
C GLY A 105 6.37 -17.40 0.47
N TYR A 106 5.32 -17.79 -0.25
CA TYR A 106 4.53 -16.90 -1.13
C TYR A 106 3.04 -17.17 -1.03
N LEU A 107 2.52 -17.24 0.20
CA LEU A 107 1.09 -17.54 0.48
C LEU A 107 0.17 -16.33 0.21
N GLY A 108 0.72 -15.10 0.17
CA GLY A 108 -0.06 -13.86 0.08
C GLY A 108 -0.79 -13.47 1.37
N HIS A 109 -0.48 -14.15 2.46
CA HIS A 109 -0.93 -13.82 3.81
C HIS A 109 0.06 -14.34 4.85
N VAL A 110 0.08 -13.73 6.01
CA VAL A 110 0.93 -14.16 7.12
C VAL A 110 0.40 -15.48 7.69
N THR A 111 1.24 -16.53 7.68
CA THR A 111 0.88 -17.84 8.23
C THR A 111 0.47 -17.77 9.71
N PRO A 112 -0.49 -18.58 10.19
CA PRO A 112 -0.84 -18.65 11.61
C PRO A 112 0.30 -19.16 12.50
N ARG A 113 1.40 -19.68 11.92
CA ARG A 113 2.64 -20.03 12.63
C ARG A 113 3.49 -18.81 13.01
N ALA A 114 3.05 -17.60 12.69
CA ALA A 114 3.74 -16.34 12.98
C ALA A 114 2.75 -15.36 13.62
N ALA A 115 2.59 -15.45 14.94
CA ALA A 115 1.88 -14.42 15.67
C ALA A 115 2.57 -13.06 15.47
N ASN A 116 1.79 -12.05 15.14
CA ASN A 116 2.27 -10.69 14.97
C ASN A 116 2.28 -9.91 16.29
N LEU A 117 2.85 -8.71 16.28
CA LEU A 117 2.97 -7.88 17.48
C LEU A 117 1.62 -7.55 18.11
N GLY A 118 0.57 -7.29 17.31
CA GLY A 118 -0.79 -7.06 17.82
C GLY A 118 -1.33 -8.27 18.59
N GLU A 119 -1.19 -9.49 18.04
CA GLU A 119 -1.58 -10.73 18.70
C GLU A 119 -0.82 -10.91 20.03
N ILE A 120 0.49 -10.66 20.03
CA ILE A 120 1.33 -10.82 21.23
C ILE A 120 0.96 -9.78 22.30
N LEU A 121 0.89 -8.50 21.94
CA LEU A 121 0.61 -7.43 22.87
C LEU A 121 -0.81 -7.54 23.47
N ARG A 122 -1.79 -7.97 22.66
CA ARG A 122 -3.14 -8.25 23.14
C ARG A 122 -3.18 -9.35 24.19
N LEU A 123 -2.34 -10.39 24.05
CA LEU A 123 -2.18 -11.42 25.10
C LEU A 123 -1.64 -10.84 26.41
N HIS A 124 -0.83 -9.79 26.32
CA HIS A 124 -0.20 -9.11 27.45
C HIS A 124 -0.97 -7.86 27.91
N GLY A 125 -2.25 -7.72 27.57
CA GLY A 125 -3.15 -6.73 28.17
C GLY A 125 -3.12 -5.35 27.51
N TYR A 126 -2.53 -5.21 26.32
CA TYR A 126 -2.63 -4.00 25.51
C TYR A 126 -4.01 -3.89 24.85
N SER A 127 -4.46 -2.68 24.64
CA SER A 127 -5.48 -2.36 23.63
C SER A 127 -4.80 -2.17 22.28
N THR A 128 -5.28 -2.85 21.24
CA THR A 128 -4.58 -2.93 19.95
C THR A 128 -5.43 -2.36 18.82
N MET A 129 -4.88 -1.43 18.05
CA MET A 129 -5.58 -0.69 17.01
C MET A 129 -4.72 -0.62 15.75
N ALA A 130 -5.33 -0.90 14.59
CA ALA A 130 -4.73 -0.68 13.29
C ALA A 130 -5.52 0.40 12.55
N VAL A 131 -4.82 1.31 11.87
CA VAL A 131 -5.43 2.35 11.04
C VAL A 131 -4.63 2.49 9.75
N GLY A 132 -5.32 2.47 8.61
CA GLY A 132 -4.73 2.64 7.29
C GLY A 132 -4.50 1.34 6.52
N LYS A 133 -3.43 1.29 5.74
CA LYS A 133 -3.07 0.20 4.83
C LYS A 133 -2.76 -1.09 5.59
N TRP A 134 -3.46 -2.17 5.24
CA TRP A 134 -3.16 -3.51 5.78
C TRP A 134 -2.18 -4.28 4.90
N HIS A 135 -2.57 -4.62 3.70
CA HIS A 135 -1.80 -5.29 2.65
C HIS A 135 -1.07 -6.57 3.11
N LEU A 136 -1.70 -7.35 4.01
CA LEU A 136 -1.17 -8.61 4.57
C LEU A 136 -2.17 -9.77 4.47
N MET A 137 -3.13 -9.66 3.57
CA MET A 137 -4.11 -10.71 3.27
C MET A 137 -4.32 -10.81 1.76
N SER A 138 -4.70 -12.00 1.29
CA SER A 138 -5.09 -12.16 -0.10
C SER A 138 -6.24 -11.22 -0.45
N THR A 139 -6.16 -10.55 -1.60
CA THR A 139 -7.29 -9.77 -2.15
C THR A 139 -8.55 -10.63 -2.32
N LEU A 140 -8.35 -11.95 -2.39
CA LEU A 140 -9.42 -12.93 -2.47
C LEU A 140 -10.25 -13.03 -1.18
N ASP A 141 -9.72 -12.59 -0.06
CA ASP A 141 -10.40 -12.57 1.22
C ASP A 141 -11.08 -11.21 1.49
N ALA A 142 -10.91 -10.21 0.59
CA ALA A 142 -11.50 -8.87 0.71
C ALA A 142 -13.00 -8.89 0.35
N THR A 143 -13.80 -9.63 1.09
CA THR A 143 -15.25 -9.73 0.89
C THR A 143 -16.01 -9.47 2.18
N ALA A 144 -17.19 -8.84 2.08
CA ALA A 144 -18.07 -8.62 3.22
C ALA A 144 -18.63 -9.94 3.82
N ALA A 145 -18.39 -11.07 3.16
CA ALA A 145 -18.83 -12.42 3.60
C ALA A 145 -17.71 -13.24 4.27
N GLY A 146 -16.46 -12.70 4.30
CA GLY A 146 -15.29 -13.43 4.74
C GLY A 146 -14.79 -14.48 3.71
N PRO A 147 -13.83 -15.33 4.13
CA PRO A 147 -13.34 -15.53 5.51
C PRO A 147 -12.56 -14.32 6.04
N PHE A 148 -12.59 -14.11 7.36
CA PHE A 148 -11.93 -12.96 7.99
C PHE A 148 -10.60 -13.31 8.68
N ASP A 149 -10.11 -14.55 8.53
CA ASP A 149 -8.97 -15.09 9.28
C ASP A 149 -7.67 -14.24 9.14
N HIS A 150 -7.51 -13.57 8.00
CA HIS A 150 -6.33 -12.74 7.70
C HIS A 150 -6.60 -11.24 7.88
N TRP A 151 -7.83 -10.85 8.24
CA TRP A 151 -8.18 -9.46 8.50
C TRP A 151 -7.55 -8.96 9.80
N PRO A 152 -7.25 -7.66 9.94
CA PRO A 152 -6.58 -7.12 11.13
C PRO A 152 -7.23 -7.53 12.44
N THR A 153 -8.57 -7.56 12.51
CA THR A 153 -9.32 -7.94 13.72
C THR A 153 -9.09 -9.40 14.14
N GLN A 154 -8.85 -10.31 13.19
CA GLN A 154 -8.52 -11.70 13.50
C GLN A 154 -7.01 -11.90 13.68
N ARG A 155 -6.21 -10.90 13.32
CA ARG A 155 -4.76 -10.86 13.47
C ARG A 155 -4.33 -9.93 14.62
N GLY A 156 -5.12 -9.92 15.70
CA GLY A 156 -4.74 -9.36 16.98
C GLY A 156 -5.00 -7.88 17.20
N PHE A 157 -5.72 -7.21 16.31
CA PHE A 157 -6.18 -5.86 16.53
C PHE A 157 -7.63 -5.84 17.02
N ASP A 158 -7.89 -5.13 18.12
CA ASP A 158 -9.25 -4.98 18.67
C ASP A 158 -10.13 -4.11 17.77
N ARG A 159 -9.54 -3.15 17.07
CA ARG A 159 -10.18 -2.27 16.10
C ARG A 159 -9.29 -2.10 14.87
N TRP A 160 -9.93 -1.94 13.74
CA TRP A 160 -9.27 -1.59 12.49
C TRP A 160 -10.12 -0.64 11.65
N TYR A 161 -9.45 0.32 10.99
CA TYR A 161 -10.05 1.22 10.02
C TYR A 161 -9.05 1.49 8.90
N GLY A 162 -9.43 1.33 7.63
CA GLY A 162 -8.51 1.59 6.53
C GLY A 162 -8.88 0.87 5.24
N PHE A 163 -7.87 0.38 4.53
CA PHE A 163 -8.02 -0.29 3.24
C PHE A 163 -7.09 -1.51 3.12
N HIS A 164 -7.46 -2.46 2.25
CA HIS A 164 -6.75 -3.74 2.12
C HIS A 164 -5.64 -3.72 1.07
N GLY A 165 -5.83 -3.01 -0.04
CA GLY A 165 -4.98 -3.08 -1.22
C GLY A 165 -3.64 -2.39 -1.11
N ALA A 166 -2.87 -2.47 -2.19
CA ALA A 166 -1.56 -1.84 -2.29
C ALA A 166 -1.65 -0.31 -2.28
N LEU A 167 -2.64 0.26 -2.96
CA LEU A 167 -2.86 1.70 -3.12
C LEU A 167 -4.27 2.12 -2.73
N ALA A 168 -4.47 3.40 -2.48
CA ALA A 168 -5.77 4.01 -2.25
C ALA A 168 -5.87 5.39 -2.91
N ASP A 169 -7.02 5.66 -3.54
CA ASP A 169 -7.40 7.03 -3.90
C ASP A 169 -7.55 7.86 -2.62
N GLN A 170 -6.86 8.99 -2.51
CA GLN A 170 -6.89 9.79 -1.28
C GLN A 170 -8.17 10.64 -1.16
N TRP A 171 -8.83 10.93 -2.29
CA TRP A 171 -10.08 11.67 -2.34
C TRP A 171 -11.32 10.77 -2.28
N HIS A 172 -11.20 9.55 -2.84
CA HIS A 172 -12.30 8.59 -2.97
C HIS A 172 -11.86 7.16 -2.58
N PRO A 173 -11.40 6.93 -1.34
CA PRO A 173 -10.87 5.63 -0.93
C PRO A 173 -11.96 4.57 -0.79
N GLU A 174 -11.55 3.33 -0.96
CA GLU A 174 -12.33 2.15 -0.59
C GLU A 174 -12.08 1.79 0.87
N LEU A 175 -13.01 2.13 1.74
CA LEU A 175 -12.84 2.01 3.19
C LEU A 175 -13.49 0.76 3.77
N PHE A 176 -12.88 0.33 4.88
CA PHE A 176 -13.36 -0.76 5.73
C PHE A 176 -13.24 -0.35 7.19
N GLU A 177 -14.14 -0.83 8.02
CA GLU A 177 -14.03 -0.76 9.48
C GLU A 177 -14.30 -2.14 10.06
N ASP A 178 -13.37 -2.61 10.88
CA ASP A 178 -13.34 -3.95 11.47
C ASP A 178 -13.50 -5.04 10.38
N ASN A 179 -14.67 -5.66 10.20
CA ASN A 179 -14.92 -6.70 9.21
C ASN A 179 -15.99 -6.29 8.18
N GLY A 180 -16.19 -5.01 7.98
CA GLY A 180 -17.22 -4.48 7.07
C GLY A 180 -16.70 -3.42 6.13
N THR A 181 -17.31 -3.34 4.95
CA THR A 181 -17.11 -2.20 4.04
C THR A 181 -17.79 -0.96 4.58
N LEU A 182 -17.15 0.18 4.40
CA LEU A 182 -17.68 1.47 4.82
C LEU A 182 -17.77 2.42 3.61
N ASP A 183 -18.82 3.22 3.58
CA ASP A 183 -18.88 4.35 2.65
C ASP A 183 -17.95 5.46 3.16
N GLN A 184 -17.32 6.16 2.24
CA GLN A 184 -16.54 7.34 2.55
C GLN A 184 -17.39 8.37 3.29
N PRO A 185 -16.87 9.05 4.33
CA PRO A 185 -17.56 10.15 4.98
C PRO A 185 -17.95 11.27 4.00
N GLU A 186 -19.23 11.67 4.00
CA GLU A 186 -19.72 12.76 3.15
C GLU A 186 -19.33 14.11 3.79
N ARG A 187 -18.13 14.59 3.48
CA ARG A 187 -17.65 15.92 3.90
C ARG A 187 -16.96 16.62 2.72
N PRO A 188 -17.12 17.95 2.61
CA PRO A 188 -16.30 18.75 1.69
C PRO A 188 -14.82 18.57 2.01
N ASP A 189 -13.99 18.64 1.00
CA ASP A 189 -12.54 18.59 1.13
C ASP A 189 -12.00 17.33 1.88
N TYR A 190 -12.69 16.19 1.72
CA TYR A 190 -12.26 14.92 2.28
C TYR A 190 -10.84 14.54 1.79
N HIS A 191 -10.00 14.07 2.70
CA HIS A 191 -8.70 13.48 2.35
C HIS A 191 -8.39 12.30 3.27
N LEU A 192 -7.95 11.17 2.69
CA LEU A 192 -7.74 9.92 3.43
C LEU A 192 -6.73 10.06 4.57
N SER A 193 -5.57 10.74 4.35
CA SER A 193 -4.57 10.90 5.42
C SER A 193 -5.12 11.66 6.63
N GLU A 194 -6.04 12.62 6.43
CA GLU A 194 -6.71 13.33 7.52
C GLU A 194 -7.66 12.41 8.28
N ASP A 195 -8.48 11.66 7.53
CA ASP A 195 -9.47 10.75 8.07
C ASP A 195 -8.83 9.60 8.87
N LEU A 196 -7.69 9.06 8.38
CA LEU A 196 -6.92 8.05 9.12
C LEU A 196 -6.46 8.59 10.48
N VAL A 197 -5.97 9.83 10.53
CA VAL A 197 -5.52 10.42 11.80
C VAL A 197 -6.69 10.78 12.71
N ASP A 198 -7.81 11.27 12.15
CA ASP A 198 -9.04 11.48 12.92
C ASP A 198 -9.48 10.18 13.61
N ARG A 199 -9.44 9.06 12.87
CA ARG A 199 -9.80 7.74 13.41
C ARG A 199 -8.79 7.23 14.42
N ALA A 200 -7.50 7.42 14.18
CA ALA A 200 -6.45 7.05 15.12
C ALA A 200 -6.61 7.80 16.47
N ILE A 201 -6.83 9.11 16.42
CA ILE A 201 -7.10 9.93 17.59
C ILE A 201 -8.37 9.45 18.31
N GLN A 202 -9.46 9.19 17.58
CA GLN A 202 -10.68 8.66 18.16
C GLN A 202 -10.45 7.34 18.88
N TYR A 203 -9.75 6.38 18.28
CA TYR A 203 -9.49 5.08 18.91
C TYR A 203 -8.63 5.20 20.17
N VAL A 204 -7.62 6.08 20.17
CA VAL A 204 -6.82 6.37 21.37
C VAL A 204 -7.67 7.05 22.45
N CYS A 205 -8.55 7.99 22.08
CA CYS A 205 -9.49 8.64 23.00
C CYS A 205 -10.42 7.61 23.66
N ASP A 206 -11.06 6.76 22.84
CA ASP A 206 -11.96 5.71 23.33
C ASP A 206 -11.25 4.76 24.30
N GLN A 207 -10.02 4.38 23.96
CA GLN A 207 -9.19 3.54 24.83
C GLN A 207 -8.90 4.22 26.17
N ARG A 208 -8.47 5.51 26.15
CA ARG A 208 -8.15 6.27 27.36
C ARG A 208 -9.34 6.46 28.27
N VAL A 209 -10.54 6.59 27.73
CA VAL A 209 -11.79 6.75 28.50
C VAL A 209 -12.24 5.41 29.10
N ASN A 210 -12.17 4.33 28.32
CA ASN A 210 -12.77 3.05 28.72
C ASN A 210 -11.79 2.09 29.42
N ALA A 211 -10.48 2.23 29.20
CA ALA A 211 -9.45 1.38 29.78
C ALA A 211 -8.15 2.15 30.04
N PRO A 212 -8.18 3.24 30.86
CA PRO A 212 -7.04 4.13 31.06
C PRO A 212 -5.82 3.44 31.68
N GLU A 213 -6.02 2.31 32.36
CA GLU A 213 -4.97 1.50 32.97
C GLU A 213 -4.22 0.59 31.98
N ARG A 214 -4.72 0.46 30.74
CA ARG A 214 -4.08 -0.34 29.72
C ARG A 214 -3.20 0.54 28.82
N PRO A 215 -1.98 0.14 28.50
CA PRO A 215 -1.27 0.75 27.39
C PRO A 215 -1.91 0.35 26.07
N PHE A 216 -1.65 1.12 25.02
CA PHE A 216 -2.14 0.83 23.68
C PHE A 216 -1.00 0.54 22.70
N PHE A 217 -1.31 -0.24 21.67
CA PHE A 217 -0.53 -0.39 20.46
C PHE A 217 -1.34 0.16 19.29
N LEU A 218 -0.85 1.21 18.66
CA LEU A 218 -1.41 1.81 17.45
C LEU A 218 -0.47 1.54 16.28
N TYR A 219 -0.97 0.81 15.27
CA TYR A 219 -0.34 0.65 13.97
C TYR A 219 -1.00 1.62 13.00
N LEU A 220 -0.37 2.77 12.73
CA LEU A 220 -0.83 3.78 11.77
C LEU A 220 -0.01 3.68 10.48
N ALA A 221 -0.62 3.16 9.43
CA ALA A 221 0.00 2.92 8.15
C ALA A 221 -0.68 3.79 7.07
N PHE A 222 0.00 4.86 6.66
CA PHE A 222 -0.50 5.72 5.60
C PHE A 222 -0.50 5.02 4.24
N GLY A 223 -1.36 5.47 3.31
CA GLY A 223 -1.21 5.21 1.90
C GLY A 223 -0.34 6.25 1.19
N ALA A 224 0.12 7.26 1.91
CA ALA A 224 1.00 8.31 1.44
C ALA A 224 2.47 7.90 1.68
N CYS A 225 3.39 8.08 0.70
CA CYS A 225 3.16 8.80 -0.58
C CYS A 225 3.05 7.86 -1.78
N HIS A 226 2.45 6.67 -1.62
CA HIS A 226 2.16 5.81 -2.78
C HIS A 226 1.23 6.55 -3.76
N TRP A 227 1.40 6.31 -5.07
CA TRP A 227 0.49 6.89 -6.05
C TRP A 227 -0.95 6.34 -5.92
N PRO A 228 -1.99 7.07 -6.34
CA PRO A 228 -1.94 8.41 -6.96
C PRO A 228 -1.50 9.47 -5.96
N HIS A 229 -0.64 10.39 -6.42
CA HIS A 229 -0.20 11.52 -5.59
C HIS A 229 -1.33 12.54 -5.52
N HIS A 230 -2.20 12.37 -4.55
CA HIS A 230 -3.34 13.24 -4.28
C HIS A 230 -3.07 14.09 -3.04
N VAL A 231 -3.28 15.41 -3.14
CA VAL A 231 -2.99 16.32 -2.02
C VAL A 231 -3.74 17.63 -2.18
N PRO A 232 -4.19 18.29 -1.08
CA PRO A 232 -4.81 19.59 -1.14
C PRO A 232 -3.91 20.65 -1.78
N ARG A 233 -4.48 21.43 -2.73
CA ARG A 233 -3.74 22.39 -3.55
C ARG A 233 -2.83 23.34 -2.79
N PRO A 234 -3.16 23.87 -1.59
CA PRO A 234 -2.26 24.77 -0.85
C PRO A 234 -0.88 24.18 -0.59
N PHE A 235 -0.77 22.87 -0.33
CA PHE A 235 0.49 22.18 -0.13
C PHE A 235 1.32 22.10 -1.41
N ILE A 236 0.67 21.91 -2.57
CA ILE A 236 1.36 21.89 -3.87
C ILE A 236 1.93 23.27 -4.20
N GLU A 237 1.13 24.32 -4.03
CA GLU A 237 1.50 25.68 -4.40
C GLU A 237 2.69 26.22 -3.59
N LYS A 238 2.91 25.72 -2.39
CA LYS A 238 4.07 26.03 -1.56
C LYS A 238 5.40 25.66 -2.22
N TYR A 239 5.41 24.62 -3.04
CA TYR A 239 6.61 24.13 -3.72
C TYR A 239 6.77 24.64 -5.14
N ARG A 240 5.90 25.56 -5.61
CA ARG A 240 5.92 26.06 -6.98
C ARG A 240 7.30 26.60 -7.38
N GLY A 241 7.86 26.04 -8.48
CA GLY A 241 9.17 26.41 -9.03
C GLY A 241 10.38 25.86 -8.27
N ARG A 242 10.18 25.15 -7.17
CA ARG A 242 11.29 24.63 -6.36
C ARG A 242 12.05 23.51 -7.04
N TYR A 243 11.41 22.79 -7.94
CA TYR A 243 11.97 21.64 -8.65
C TYR A 243 12.40 21.93 -10.08
N ASP A 244 12.38 23.20 -10.50
CA ASP A 244 12.89 23.63 -11.81
C ASP A 244 14.39 23.35 -11.97
N VAL A 245 15.11 23.20 -10.86
CA VAL A 245 16.54 22.83 -10.82
C VAL A 245 16.81 21.44 -11.39
N GLY A 246 15.81 20.56 -11.41
CA GLY A 246 15.86 19.19 -11.88
C GLY A 246 16.50 18.19 -10.91
N TRP A 247 16.30 16.91 -11.21
CA TRP A 247 16.71 15.82 -10.32
C TRP A 247 18.22 15.66 -10.18
N ASP A 248 19.04 15.98 -11.19
CA ASP A 248 20.49 15.84 -11.08
C ASP A 248 21.05 16.84 -10.07
N ALA A 249 20.69 18.11 -10.18
CA ALA A 249 21.10 19.14 -9.23
C ALA A 249 20.52 18.89 -7.82
N LEU A 250 19.28 18.40 -7.73
CA LEU A 250 18.66 18.06 -6.46
C LEU A 250 19.41 16.94 -5.74
N ARG A 251 19.85 15.90 -6.46
CA ARG A 251 20.67 14.79 -5.89
C ARG A 251 21.97 15.34 -5.30
N GLU A 252 22.66 16.25 -5.97
CA GLU A 252 23.87 16.88 -5.46
C GLU A 252 23.59 17.69 -4.19
N GLN A 253 22.52 18.49 -4.18
CA GLN A 253 22.12 19.30 -3.03
C GLN A 253 21.76 18.42 -1.82
N ARG A 254 20.97 17.36 -2.04
CA ARG A 254 20.59 16.40 -0.99
C ARG A 254 21.82 15.68 -0.44
N LEU A 255 22.74 15.19 -1.28
CA LEU A 255 23.96 14.57 -0.81
C LEU A 255 24.83 15.51 0.02
N ALA A 256 25.01 16.76 -0.44
CA ALA A 256 25.77 17.77 0.31
C ALA A 256 25.16 18.01 1.70
N ARG A 257 23.83 18.11 1.78
CA ARG A 257 23.13 18.26 3.06
C ARG A 257 23.22 17.01 3.93
N GLN A 258 23.08 15.81 3.39
CA GLN A 258 23.25 14.54 4.10
C GLN A 258 24.65 14.43 4.73
N LYS A 259 25.70 14.81 4.01
CA LYS A 259 27.06 14.89 4.54
C LYS A 259 27.19 15.87 5.70
N SER A 260 26.59 17.05 5.58
CA SER A 260 26.61 18.07 6.64
C SER A 260 25.84 17.66 7.89
N LEU A 261 24.82 16.81 7.75
CA LEU A 261 24.04 16.26 8.84
C LEU A 261 24.66 14.97 9.42
N GLY A 262 25.71 14.43 8.82
CA GLY A 262 26.32 13.17 9.23
C GLY A 262 25.48 11.93 8.88
N ILE A 263 24.45 12.06 8.05
CA ILE A 263 23.56 10.95 7.62
C ILE A 263 24.34 9.95 6.77
N VAL A 264 25.25 10.44 5.95
CA VAL A 264 26.14 9.62 5.12
C VAL A 264 27.61 10.00 5.38
N PRO A 265 28.58 9.07 5.18
CA PRO A 265 30.00 9.38 5.25
C PRO A 265 30.39 10.55 4.35
N ALA A 266 31.38 11.35 4.79
CA ALA A 266 31.81 12.54 4.07
C ALA A 266 32.38 12.26 2.66
N ASP A 267 32.93 11.09 2.45
CA ASP A 267 33.49 10.60 1.20
C ASP A 267 32.48 9.91 0.27
N THR A 268 31.22 9.77 0.68
CA THR A 268 30.15 9.21 -0.16
C THR A 268 30.06 9.96 -1.50
N VAL A 269 29.96 9.22 -2.59
CA VAL A 269 29.79 9.74 -3.95
C VAL A 269 28.43 9.34 -4.51
N LEU A 270 27.92 10.12 -5.47
CA LEU A 270 26.73 9.72 -6.22
C LEU A 270 27.10 8.63 -7.22
N PRO A 271 26.38 7.51 -7.27
CA PRO A 271 26.51 6.56 -8.37
C PRO A 271 25.99 7.20 -9.67
N PRO A 272 26.39 6.65 -10.84
CA PRO A 272 25.76 7.03 -12.11
C PRO A 272 24.23 6.94 -12.05
N SER A 273 23.57 7.72 -12.90
CA SER A 273 22.11 7.64 -13.02
C SER A 273 21.67 6.23 -13.41
N ASN A 274 20.56 5.79 -12.84
CA ASN A 274 19.99 4.49 -13.15
C ASN A 274 19.61 4.39 -14.65
N PRO A 275 19.71 3.21 -15.26
CA PRO A 275 19.24 3.00 -16.62
C PRO A 275 17.82 3.52 -16.86
N GLY A 276 17.61 4.24 -17.97
CA GLY A 276 16.32 4.85 -18.32
C GLY A 276 16.09 6.26 -17.77
N VAL A 277 16.85 6.70 -16.77
CA VAL A 277 16.80 8.09 -16.29
C VAL A 277 17.65 8.97 -17.20
N LYS A 278 16.99 9.89 -17.92
CA LYS A 278 17.68 10.87 -18.77
C LYS A 278 18.26 12.00 -17.91
N PRO A 279 19.42 12.60 -18.29
CA PRO A 279 19.85 13.85 -17.69
C PRO A 279 18.76 14.93 -17.83
N TRP A 280 18.56 15.71 -16.77
CA TRP A 280 17.56 16.80 -16.80
C TRP A 280 17.75 17.79 -17.94
N SER A 281 19.02 18.07 -18.27
CA SER A 281 19.39 18.94 -19.40
C SER A 281 18.95 18.44 -20.78
N ASP A 282 18.69 17.13 -20.91
CA ASP A 282 18.31 16.53 -22.19
C ASP A 282 16.80 16.54 -22.42
N LEU A 283 16.04 16.99 -21.41
CA LEU A 283 14.58 17.12 -21.47
C LEU A 283 14.19 18.44 -22.16
N SER A 284 13.08 18.41 -22.92
CA SER A 284 12.47 19.63 -23.42
C SER A 284 11.95 20.52 -22.27
N ALA A 285 11.82 21.82 -22.51
CA ALA A 285 11.28 22.76 -21.54
C ALA A 285 9.87 22.35 -21.04
N ASP A 286 9.07 21.78 -21.93
CA ASP A 286 7.73 21.29 -21.60
C ASP A 286 7.77 20.05 -20.69
N GLN A 287 8.69 19.11 -20.97
CA GLN A 287 8.91 17.97 -20.07
C GLN A 287 9.41 18.44 -18.69
N GLN A 288 10.40 19.34 -18.66
CA GLN A 288 10.91 19.90 -17.40
C GLN A 288 9.79 20.54 -16.58
N ARG A 289 8.91 21.31 -17.22
CA ARG A 289 7.76 21.96 -16.55
C ARG A 289 6.80 20.95 -15.93
N VAL A 290 6.42 19.91 -16.69
CA VAL A 290 5.49 18.85 -16.21
C VAL A 290 6.15 18.05 -15.10
N PHE A 291 7.41 17.65 -15.27
CA PHE A 291 8.12 16.80 -14.31
C PHE A 291 8.39 17.55 -13.01
N ALA A 292 8.76 18.84 -13.07
CA ALA A 292 8.88 19.67 -11.89
C ALA A 292 7.56 19.78 -11.13
N ARG A 293 6.44 19.98 -11.86
CA ARG A 293 5.11 20.03 -11.26
C ARG A 293 4.73 18.70 -10.56
N ALA A 294 5.05 17.57 -11.16
CA ALA A 294 4.80 16.26 -10.55
C ALA A 294 5.55 16.08 -9.21
N MET A 295 6.78 16.61 -9.10
CA MET A 295 7.54 16.58 -7.85
C MET A 295 7.01 17.59 -6.82
N GLU A 296 6.50 18.75 -7.26
CA GLU A 296 5.81 19.71 -6.37
C GLU A 296 4.60 19.05 -5.69
N VAL A 297 3.85 18.22 -6.43
CA VAL A 297 2.70 17.47 -5.92
C VAL A 297 3.16 16.45 -4.88
N TYR A 298 4.19 15.66 -5.18
CA TYR A 298 4.75 14.68 -4.26
C TYR A 298 5.26 15.33 -2.97
N ALA A 299 6.01 16.43 -3.08
CA ALA A 299 6.51 17.17 -1.93
C ALA A 299 5.38 17.71 -1.04
N GLY A 300 4.34 18.27 -1.68
CA GLY A 300 3.14 18.69 -0.95
C GLY A 300 2.42 17.52 -0.27
N PHE A 301 2.40 16.35 -0.89
CA PHE A 301 1.76 15.16 -0.33
C PHE A 301 2.50 14.65 0.92
N LEU A 302 3.83 14.63 0.88
CA LEU A 302 4.63 14.26 2.05
C LEU A 302 4.50 15.29 3.18
N GLU A 303 4.53 16.59 2.88
CA GLU A 303 4.31 17.64 3.89
C GLU A 303 2.90 17.57 4.50
N HIS A 304 1.87 17.34 3.68
CA HIS A 304 0.51 17.14 4.19
C HIS A 304 0.45 15.95 5.15
N THR A 305 1.12 14.85 4.82
CA THR A 305 1.21 13.65 5.67
C THR A 305 1.96 13.97 6.97
N ASP A 306 3.06 14.72 6.91
CA ASP A 306 3.78 15.21 8.10
C ASP A 306 2.88 16.06 9.00
N ALA A 307 2.04 16.92 8.44
CA ALA A 307 1.08 17.72 9.19
C ALA A 307 0.07 16.82 9.92
N GLN A 308 -0.39 15.72 9.30
CA GLN A 308 -1.29 14.77 9.96
C GLN A 308 -0.57 14.00 11.08
N ILE A 309 0.69 13.59 10.88
CA ILE A 309 1.52 13.02 11.94
C ILE A 309 1.62 14.03 13.12
N GLY A 310 1.81 15.31 12.80
CA GLY A 310 1.84 16.39 13.80
C GLY A 310 0.57 16.48 14.64
N ARG A 311 -0.61 16.26 14.06
CA ARG A 311 -1.90 16.23 14.77
C ARG A 311 -1.95 15.08 15.78
N LEU A 312 -1.54 13.86 15.37
CA LEU A 312 -1.49 12.72 16.28
C LEU A 312 -0.51 12.97 17.44
N LEU A 313 0.70 13.47 17.15
CA LEU A 313 1.71 13.76 18.17
C LEU A 313 1.23 14.85 19.12
N GLY A 314 0.57 15.90 18.61
CA GLY A 314 -0.05 16.95 19.42
C GLY A 314 -1.13 16.41 20.35
N TYR A 315 -1.96 15.48 19.86
CA TYR A 315 -2.96 14.82 20.70
C TYR A 315 -2.33 13.97 21.81
N LEU A 316 -1.24 13.24 21.52
CA LEU A 316 -0.50 12.50 22.56
C LEU A 316 0.09 13.43 23.61
N ASP A 317 0.55 14.64 23.23
CA ASP A 317 1.01 15.67 24.16
C ASP A 317 -0.16 16.18 25.04
N GLU A 318 -1.32 16.47 24.44
CA GLU A 318 -2.53 16.95 25.16
C GLU A 318 -3.02 15.98 26.23
N ILE A 319 -3.01 14.67 25.93
CA ILE A 319 -3.43 13.64 26.90
C ILE A 319 -2.32 13.20 27.87
N GLY A 320 -1.13 13.83 27.81
CA GLY A 320 0.00 13.53 28.68
C GLY A 320 0.61 12.14 28.46
N ALA A 321 0.46 11.57 27.24
CA ALA A 321 0.94 10.23 26.93
C ALA A 321 2.35 10.21 26.32
N THR A 322 2.85 11.33 25.81
CA THR A 322 4.09 11.45 25.04
C THR A 322 5.31 10.89 25.74
N GLU A 323 5.45 11.17 27.04
CA GLU A 323 6.65 10.79 27.82
C GLU A 323 6.86 9.27 27.82
N ASN A 324 5.78 8.49 27.97
CA ASN A 324 5.85 7.04 28.01
C ASN A 324 5.18 6.40 26.77
N THR A 325 5.45 6.94 25.59
CA THR A 325 5.05 6.37 24.30
C THR A 325 6.28 6.13 23.42
N LEU A 326 6.50 4.87 23.07
CA LEU A 326 7.48 4.48 22.05
C LEU A 326 6.89 4.72 20.67
N VAL A 327 7.45 5.66 19.92
CA VAL A 327 7.09 5.95 18.54
C VAL A 327 8.17 5.43 17.61
N VAL A 328 7.78 4.60 16.65
CA VAL A 328 8.63 4.08 15.57
C VAL A 328 8.07 4.56 14.25
N LEU A 329 8.84 5.35 13.49
CA LEU A 329 8.48 5.82 12.16
C LEU A 329 9.43 5.19 11.14
N ILE A 330 8.85 4.55 10.10
CA ILE A 330 9.59 3.97 8.96
C ILE A 330 8.92 4.31 7.64
N SER A 331 9.67 4.19 6.53
CA SER A 331 9.11 3.88 5.20
C SER A 331 9.16 2.37 4.96
N ASP A 332 8.21 1.82 4.22
CA ASP A 332 8.14 0.37 3.98
C ASP A 332 9.01 -0.12 2.82
N ASN A 333 9.42 0.76 1.92
CA ASN A 333 10.41 0.55 0.87
C ASN A 333 10.89 1.90 0.32
N GLY A 334 11.88 1.87 -0.54
CA GLY A 334 12.37 3.07 -1.21
C GLY A 334 11.32 3.68 -2.16
N ALA A 335 11.60 4.90 -2.62
CA ALA A 335 10.75 5.66 -3.54
C ALA A 335 10.42 4.87 -4.81
N SER A 336 9.21 5.07 -5.35
CA SER A 336 8.66 4.29 -6.46
C SER A 336 9.05 4.83 -7.83
N PRO A 337 9.56 3.99 -8.75
CA PRO A 337 9.82 4.34 -10.14
C PRO A 337 8.62 4.10 -11.07
N GLU A 338 7.46 3.75 -10.57
CA GLU A 338 6.32 3.20 -11.32
C GLU A 338 5.70 4.19 -12.30
N GLY A 339 5.96 5.49 -12.16
CA GLY A 339 5.64 6.48 -13.18
C GLY A 339 6.44 6.35 -14.48
N GLY A 340 7.45 5.46 -14.52
CA GLY A 340 8.30 5.26 -15.70
C GLY A 340 9.14 6.48 -16.05
N ALA A 341 9.55 6.60 -17.31
CA ALA A 341 10.43 7.68 -17.77
C ALA A 341 9.76 9.06 -17.79
N ASP A 342 8.44 9.10 -18.04
CA ASP A 342 7.70 10.32 -18.34
C ASP A 342 6.69 10.72 -17.25
N GLY A 343 6.52 9.89 -16.21
CA GLY A 343 5.44 10.06 -15.25
C GLY A 343 4.06 9.79 -15.89
N ALA A 344 3.00 10.15 -15.17
CA ALA A 344 1.64 10.04 -15.69
C ALA A 344 0.73 11.09 -15.03
N VAL A 345 -0.24 11.63 -15.79
CA VAL A 345 -1.39 12.35 -15.26
C VAL A 345 -2.48 11.35 -14.84
N ASN A 346 -2.65 10.31 -15.62
CA ASN A 346 -3.52 9.19 -15.30
C ASN A 346 -2.79 7.87 -15.57
N ALA A 347 -2.09 7.36 -14.55
CA ALA A 347 -1.34 6.11 -14.65
C ALA A 347 -2.20 4.91 -15.07
N ARG A 348 -3.55 4.98 -14.91
CA ARG A 348 -4.46 3.93 -15.36
C ARG A 348 -4.58 3.82 -16.88
N LYS A 349 -4.25 4.89 -17.63
CA LYS A 349 -4.19 4.83 -19.11
C LYS A 349 -3.16 3.81 -19.60
N HIS A 350 -2.07 3.63 -18.83
CA HIS A 350 -1.06 2.62 -19.14
C HIS A 350 -1.65 1.18 -19.13
N LEU A 351 -2.66 0.93 -18.27
CA LEU A 351 -3.32 -0.38 -18.19
C LEU A 351 -4.13 -0.73 -19.43
N VAL A 352 -4.64 0.28 -20.11
CA VAL A 352 -5.52 0.14 -21.28
C VAL A 352 -4.81 0.47 -22.59
N TYR A 353 -3.48 0.60 -22.58
CA TYR A 353 -2.65 0.97 -23.74
C TYR A 353 -3.05 2.31 -24.38
N GLU A 354 -3.54 3.24 -23.58
CA GLU A 354 -3.83 4.59 -24.02
C GLU A 354 -2.62 5.48 -23.73
N PRO A 355 -1.97 6.08 -24.75
CA PRO A 355 -0.82 6.96 -24.52
C PRO A 355 -1.27 8.29 -23.90
N GLU A 356 -0.37 8.92 -23.17
CA GLU A 356 -0.50 10.30 -22.70
C GLU A 356 0.49 11.22 -23.47
N PRO A 357 0.12 11.73 -24.65
CA PRO A 357 0.96 12.65 -25.40
C PRO A 357 1.30 13.90 -24.56
N LEU A 358 2.54 14.39 -24.66
CA LEU A 358 3.01 15.52 -23.83
C LEU A 358 2.11 16.77 -23.94
N GLU A 359 1.50 17.01 -25.12
CA GLU A 359 0.55 18.12 -25.30
C GLU A 359 -0.70 17.96 -24.39
N GLN A 360 -1.23 16.76 -24.25
CA GLN A 360 -2.38 16.48 -23.37
C GLN A 360 -1.97 16.59 -21.90
N VAL A 361 -0.79 16.06 -21.57
CA VAL A 361 -0.22 16.18 -20.21
C VAL A 361 -0.04 17.64 -19.81
N LEU A 362 0.48 18.49 -20.71
CA LEU A 362 0.61 19.92 -20.49
C LEU A 362 -0.74 20.63 -20.27
N ALA A 363 -1.77 20.24 -21.02
CA ALA A 363 -3.11 20.80 -20.85
C ALA A 363 -3.74 20.40 -19.49
N SER A 364 -3.30 19.29 -18.89
CA SER A 364 -3.82 18.73 -17.65
C SER A 364 -2.91 18.94 -16.44
N VAL A 365 -1.77 19.66 -16.59
CA VAL A 365 -0.76 19.81 -15.54
C VAL A 365 -1.29 20.44 -14.25
N ASP A 366 -2.30 21.31 -14.35
CA ASP A 366 -2.94 21.94 -13.20
C ASP A 366 -3.95 21.03 -12.46
N LEU A 367 -4.26 19.84 -13.02
CA LEU A 367 -5.10 18.82 -12.39
C LEU A 367 -4.29 17.90 -11.48
N LEU A 368 -2.97 17.86 -11.62
CA LEU A 368 -2.11 17.00 -10.80
C LEU A 368 -2.36 17.25 -9.30
N GLY A 369 -2.55 16.18 -8.55
CA GLY A 369 -2.88 16.19 -7.12
C GLY A 369 -4.38 16.24 -6.81
N SER A 370 -5.24 16.53 -7.78
CA SER A 370 -6.69 16.59 -7.59
C SER A 370 -7.37 15.24 -7.82
N ASP A 371 -8.67 15.17 -7.51
CA ASP A 371 -9.56 14.04 -7.81
C ASP A 371 -9.81 13.79 -9.31
N ARG A 372 -9.27 14.68 -10.17
CA ARG A 372 -9.35 14.60 -11.63
C ARG A 372 -8.09 14.02 -12.27
N ALA A 373 -7.07 13.72 -11.48
CA ALA A 373 -5.84 13.07 -11.89
C ALA A 373 -5.65 11.76 -11.14
N TYR A 374 -4.88 10.83 -11.70
CA TYR A 374 -4.43 9.61 -11.04
C TYR A 374 -2.92 9.50 -11.27
N ASN A 375 -2.20 10.51 -10.76
CA ASN A 375 -0.87 10.86 -11.21
C ASN A 375 0.27 10.19 -10.44
N HIS A 376 1.38 10.04 -11.15
CA HIS A 376 2.69 9.64 -10.61
C HIS A 376 3.81 10.48 -11.23
N TYR A 377 4.90 10.71 -10.49
CA TYR A 377 6.08 11.40 -10.99
C TYR A 377 6.98 10.48 -11.84
N PRO A 378 7.85 11.04 -12.72
CA PRO A 378 8.87 10.29 -13.46
C PRO A 378 9.92 9.63 -12.52
N MET A 379 10.47 8.45 -12.93
CA MET A 379 11.47 7.71 -12.16
C MET A 379 12.75 8.49 -11.83
N GLY A 380 13.04 9.58 -12.55
CA GLY A 380 14.15 10.49 -12.21
C GLY A 380 13.99 11.11 -10.83
N TRP A 381 12.76 11.40 -10.41
CA TRP A 381 12.47 11.87 -9.06
C TRP A 381 12.58 10.75 -8.01
N ALA A 382 12.18 9.52 -8.33
CA ALA A 382 12.39 8.38 -7.46
C ALA A 382 13.89 8.18 -7.16
N GLN A 383 14.76 8.34 -8.18
CA GLN A 383 16.20 8.31 -7.98
C GLN A 383 16.68 9.46 -7.08
N ALA A 384 16.13 10.67 -7.22
CA ALA A 384 16.45 11.81 -6.35
C ALA A 384 15.97 11.57 -4.91
N SER A 385 14.80 10.97 -4.74
CA SER A 385 14.20 10.61 -3.45
C SER A 385 15.04 9.58 -2.68
N ASN A 386 15.76 8.70 -3.36
CA ASN A 386 16.63 7.71 -2.76
C ASN A 386 18.09 8.14 -2.62
N THR A 387 18.43 9.41 -2.85
CA THR A 387 19.81 9.91 -2.76
C THR A 387 20.48 9.52 -1.43
N PRO A 388 21.73 9.01 -1.42
CA PRO A 388 22.63 8.82 -2.55
C PRO A 388 22.59 7.40 -3.14
N LEU A 389 21.59 6.61 -2.77
CA LEU A 389 21.51 5.19 -3.01
C LEU A 389 21.18 4.86 -4.47
N LYS A 390 21.60 3.68 -4.90
CA LYS A 390 21.42 3.14 -6.25
C LYS A 390 20.05 2.46 -6.34
N TRP A 391 19.33 2.66 -7.45
CA TRP A 391 18.01 2.09 -7.72
C TRP A 391 16.87 2.62 -6.80
N TYR A 392 15.78 1.89 -6.70
CA TYR A 392 14.53 2.30 -6.05
C TYR A 392 13.65 1.08 -5.70
N LYS A 393 12.41 1.26 -5.26
CA LYS A 393 11.40 0.21 -5.03
C LYS A 393 11.48 -0.87 -6.11
N LYS A 394 11.25 -2.11 -5.75
CA LYS A 394 11.37 -3.34 -6.55
C LYS A 394 12.81 -3.82 -6.78
N ASP A 395 13.83 -3.08 -6.38
CA ASP A 395 15.23 -3.45 -6.56
C ASP A 395 15.93 -3.69 -5.22
N VAL A 396 16.74 -4.73 -5.13
CA VAL A 396 17.44 -5.10 -3.88
C VAL A 396 18.76 -4.37 -3.64
N HIS A 397 19.07 -3.34 -4.46
CA HIS A 397 20.11 -2.36 -4.14
C HIS A 397 19.64 -1.39 -3.04
N GLY A 398 20.58 -0.56 -2.57
CA GLY A 398 20.32 0.33 -1.45
C GLY A 398 19.07 1.20 -1.58
N GLY A 399 18.78 1.72 -2.78
CA GLY A 399 17.63 2.60 -3.00
C GLY A 399 16.26 1.93 -2.91
N GLY A 400 16.20 0.60 -2.96
CA GLY A 400 14.92 -0.10 -2.75
C GLY A 400 14.75 -0.64 -1.33
N ILE A 401 15.84 -0.77 -0.57
CA ILE A 401 15.81 -1.48 0.72
C ILE A 401 16.42 -0.72 1.90
N ARG A 402 17.07 0.41 1.70
CA ARG A 402 17.61 1.22 2.81
C ARG A 402 16.72 2.45 2.99
N ASP A 403 16.02 2.50 4.10
CA ASP A 403 14.92 3.42 4.33
C ASP A 403 15.06 4.15 5.67
N PRO A 404 14.34 5.28 5.86
CA PRO A 404 14.35 6.01 7.12
C PRO A 404 13.79 5.16 8.27
N LEU A 405 14.47 5.22 9.42
CA LEU A 405 13.93 4.78 10.71
C LEU A 405 14.19 5.85 11.76
N ILE A 406 13.11 6.30 12.40
CA ILE A 406 13.17 7.20 13.55
C ILE A 406 12.51 6.48 14.73
N VAL A 407 13.20 6.44 15.89
CA VAL A 407 12.67 5.86 17.11
C VAL A 407 12.70 6.90 18.23
N ARG A 408 11.56 7.22 18.81
CA ARG A 408 11.44 8.17 19.93
C ARG A 408 10.72 7.52 21.11
N TRP A 409 11.34 7.60 22.29
CA TRP A 409 10.75 7.19 23.55
C TRP A 409 11.40 7.98 24.70
N PRO A 410 10.84 9.13 25.10
CA PRO A 410 11.48 10.03 26.07
C PRO A 410 11.83 9.35 27.39
N ALA A 411 10.95 8.50 27.93
CA ALA A 411 11.19 7.79 29.18
C ALA A 411 12.33 6.74 29.09
N GLY A 412 12.64 6.22 27.90
CA GLY A 412 13.60 5.12 27.73
C GLY A 412 14.84 5.44 26.91
N ILE A 413 14.83 6.51 26.10
CA ILE A 413 15.95 6.92 25.25
C ILE A 413 16.48 8.26 25.73
N GLN A 414 17.70 8.26 26.25
CA GLN A 414 18.35 9.50 26.73
C GLN A 414 19.20 10.19 25.67
N ALA A 415 19.57 9.48 24.62
CA ALA A 415 20.44 9.93 23.52
C ALA A 415 19.63 10.68 22.43
N ALA A 416 18.82 11.67 22.82
CA ALA A 416 17.95 12.41 21.89
C ALA A 416 18.76 13.15 20.81
N GLY A 417 18.29 13.09 19.57
CA GLY A 417 18.88 13.75 18.41
C GLY A 417 20.09 13.03 17.78
N GLU A 418 20.51 11.89 18.36
CA GLU A 418 21.69 11.18 17.88
C GLU A 418 21.43 10.28 16.67
N LEU A 419 22.53 9.99 15.94
CA LEU A 419 22.54 9.03 14.82
C LEU A 419 22.94 7.63 15.31
N ARG A 420 22.42 6.62 14.60
CA ARG A 420 22.81 5.22 14.76
C ARG A 420 23.21 4.65 13.39
N HIS A 421 24.40 4.08 13.30
CA HIS A 421 25.01 3.63 12.07
C HIS A 421 25.05 2.10 11.94
N GLN A 422 24.66 1.37 12.97
CA GLN A 422 24.62 -0.08 12.97
C GLN A 422 23.64 -0.60 11.92
N TYR A 423 24.01 -1.70 11.27
CA TYR A 423 23.14 -2.37 10.33
C TYR A 423 21.95 -3.00 11.05
N HIS A 424 20.73 -2.64 10.65
CA HIS A 424 19.50 -3.21 11.14
C HIS A 424 18.54 -3.54 9.98
N TYR A 425 17.65 -4.49 10.27
CA TYR A 425 16.63 -4.92 9.34
C TYR A 425 15.23 -4.78 9.98
N VAL A 426 14.21 -4.58 9.17
CA VAL A 426 12.85 -4.29 9.64
C VAL A 426 12.28 -5.35 10.59
N ALA A 427 12.69 -6.62 10.45
CA ALA A 427 12.32 -7.67 11.39
C ALA A 427 12.87 -7.47 12.82
N ASP A 428 13.84 -6.56 13.02
CA ASP A 428 14.44 -6.25 14.32
C ASP A 428 13.52 -5.41 15.22
N VAL A 429 12.52 -4.73 14.64
CA VAL A 429 11.65 -3.80 15.36
C VAL A 429 10.74 -4.53 16.36
N THR A 430 10.07 -5.58 15.95
CA THR A 430 9.18 -6.34 16.86
C THR A 430 9.93 -6.97 18.05
N PRO A 431 11.06 -7.69 17.90
CA PRO A 431 11.81 -8.18 19.07
C PRO A 431 12.35 -7.05 19.95
N THR A 432 12.61 -5.86 19.41
CA THR A 432 12.98 -4.67 20.18
C THR A 432 11.86 -4.24 21.11
N VAL A 433 10.65 -4.11 20.59
CA VAL A 433 9.47 -3.78 21.40
C VAL A 433 9.29 -4.82 22.51
N LEU A 434 9.39 -6.11 22.19
CA LEU A 434 9.22 -7.17 23.19
C LEU A 434 10.31 -7.14 24.27
N GLU A 435 11.57 -6.86 23.91
CA GLU A 435 12.68 -6.70 24.87
C GLU A 435 12.42 -5.53 25.81
N ILE A 436 12.04 -4.35 25.28
CA ILE A 436 11.71 -3.15 26.06
C ILE A 436 10.60 -3.43 27.08
N LEU A 437 9.60 -4.20 26.67
CA LEU A 437 8.44 -4.54 27.49
C LEU A 437 8.71 -5.70 28.47
N GLY A 438 9.84 -6.39 28.35
CA GLY A 438 10.10 -7.62 29.10
C GLY A 438 9.11 -8.74 28.77
N VAL A 439 8.57 -8.75 27.55
CA VAL A 439 7.56 -9.71 27.06
C VAL A 439 8.23 -10.76 26.20
N THR A 440 7.90 -12.02 26.45
CA THR A 440 8.38 -13.14 25.64
C THR A 440 7.32 -13.54 24.60
N ALA A 441 7.74 -13.68 23.35
CA ALA A 441 6.88 -14.21 22.30
C ALA A 441 6.42 -15.64 22.65
N PRO A 442 5.13 -15.98 22.43
CA PRO A 442 4.61 -17.29 22.79
C PRO A 442 5.19 -18.40 21.88
N ALA A 443 5.58 -19.54 22.46
CA ALA A 443 5.99 -20.71 21.69
C ALA A 443 4.81 -21.38 20.97
N THR A 444 3.59 -21.15 21.44
CA THR A 444 2.33 -21.63 20.86
C THR A 444 1.28 -20.55 20.96
N HIS A 445 0.61 -20.25 19.87
CA HIS A 445 -0.50 -19.29 19.78
C HIS A 445 -1.71 -19.95 19.13
N ASN A 446 -2.90 -19.86 19.75
CA ASN A 446 -4.13 -20.49 19.27
C ASN A 446 -3.97 -21.99 18.91
N GLY A 447 -3.14 -22.73 19.68
CA GLY A 447 -2.86 -24.14 19.43
C GLY A 447 -1.82 -24.41 18.33
N VAL A 448 -1.27 -23.39 17.69
CA VAL A 448 -0.30 -23.52 16.61
C VAL A 448 1.12 -23.19 17.12
N ALA A 449 2.07 -24.11 16.90
CA ALA A 449 3.48 -23.88 17.21
C ALA A 449 4.05 -22.73 16.37
N GLN A 450 4.72 -21.81 17.03
CA GLN A 450 5.23 -20.59 16.41
C GLN A 450 6.64 -20.76 15.84
N ILE A 451 6.88 -20.20 14.67
CA ILE A 451 8.24 -20.04 14.11
C ILE A 451 9.00 -19.11 15.04
N PRO A 452 10.25 -19.42 15.46
CA PRO A 452 11.07 -18.49 16.22
C PRO A 452 11.25 -17.15 15.48
N MET A 453 11.33 -16.05 16.22
CA MET A 453 11.70 -14.76 15.62
C MET A 453 13.14 -14.81 15.12
N GLN A 454 13.39 -14.19 13.98
CA GLN A 454 14.71 -14.11 13.36
C GLN A 454 15.34 -12.71 13.48
N GLY A 455 14.51 -11.70 13.74
CA GLY A 455 14.98 -10.33 14.00
C GLY A 455 15.82 -10.24 15.27
N THR A 456 16.78 -9.33 15.28
CA THR A 456 17.69 -9.06 16.39
C THR A 456 17.39 -7.71 17.00
N SER A 457 17.01 -7.68 18.29
CA SER A 457 16.64 -6.43 18.96
C SER A 457 17.69 -5.33 18.78
N LEU A 458 17.22 -4.13 18.44
CA LEU A 458 18.02 -2.91 18.35
C LEU A 458 18.02 -2.09 19.67
N ALA A 459 17.42 -2.58 20.75
CA ALA A 459 17.33 -1.86 22.03
C ALA A 459 18.69 -1.49 22.63
N TYR A 460 19.74 -2.27 22.33
CA TYR A 460 21.13 -1.93 22.75
C TYR A 460 21.61 -0.59 22.19
N THR A 461 21.03 -0.11 21.08
CA THR A 461 21.39 1.17 20.48
C THR A 461 20.78 2.37 21.20
N PHE A 462 19.90 2.14 22.18
CA PHE A 462 19.32 3.21 23.01
C PHE A 462 20.29 3.71 24.06
N ASP A 463 21.34 2.94 24.36
CA ASP A 463 22.43 3.37 25.21
C ASP A 463 23.17 4.55 24.55
N PRO A 464 23.40 5.67 25.29
CA PRO A 464 24.17 6.80 24.76
C PRO A 464 25.57 6.42 24.26
N THR A 465 26.19 5.39 24.81
CA THR A 465 27.52 4.91 24.36
C THR A 465 27.50 4.20 23.02
N ALA A 466 26.31 3.83 22.53
CA ALA A 466 26.16 3.15 21.24
C ALA A 466 26.19 4.09 20.01
N GLY A 467 26.32 5.41 20.20
CA GLY A 467 26.34 6.42 19.13
C GLY A 467 27.63 6.42 18.29
N GLY A 468 28.72 5.79 18.77
CA GLY A 468 29.98 5.73 18.04
C GLY A 468 29.91 4.80 16.81
N SER A 469 30.60 5.19 15.74
CA SER A 469 30.74 4.37 14.53
C SER A 469 31.42 3.01 14.77
N GLU A 470 32.12 2.86 15.88
CA GLU A 470 32.85 1.64 16.27
C GLU A 470 31.97 0.65 17.07
N THR A 471 30.75 1.03 17.49
CA THR A 471 29.86 0.09 18.18
C THR A 471 29.35 -0.95 17.21
N PRO A 472 29.71 -2.25 17.37
CA PRO A 472 29.36 -3.27 16.39
C PRO A 472 27.85 -3.52 16.39
N GLY A 473 27.30 -3.71 15.20
CA GLY A 473 25.94 -4.23 15.03
C GLY A 473 25.82 -5.68 15.50
N ARG A 474 24.64 -6.09 15.90
CA ARG A 474 24.38 -7.49 16.31
C ARG A 474 23.97 -8.38 15.15
N LEU A 475 23.43 -7.81 14.06
CA LEU A 475 23.08 -8.56 12.85
C LEU A 475 24.35 -8.80 12.02
N GLU A 476 24.55 -10.02 11.57
CA GLU A 476 25.73 -10.40 10.78
C GLU A 476 25.43 -10.71 9.32
N THR A 477 24.20 -11.16 9.02
CA THR A 477 23.81 -11.60 7.69
C THR A 477 22.35 -11.28 7.43
N GLN A 478 22.07 -10.69 6.25
CA GLN A 478 20.71 -10.44 5.76
C GLN A 478 20.62 -10.77 4.28
N TYR A 479 19.68 -11.63 3.91
CA TYR A 479 19.35 -11.91 2.51
C TYR A 479 18.19 -11.02 2.03
N TYR A 480 18.12 -10.86 0.72
CA TYR A 480 17.04 -10.19 -0.01
C TYR A 480 16.66 -11.02 -1.23
N GLU A 481 15.40 -11.04 -1.55
CA GLU A 481 14.87 -11.59 -2.81
C GLU A 481 13.57 -10.87 -3.18
N LEU A 482 13.43 -10.57 -4.46
CA LEU A 482 12.18 -10.11 -5.05
C LEU A 482 12.17 -10.39 -6.55
N LEU A 483 11.20 -11.20 -7.03
CA LEU A 483 11.01 -11.52 -8.47
C LEU A 483 12.28 -12.06 -9.17
N GLY A 484 13.13 -12.74 -8.42
CA GLY A 484 14.40 -13.25 -8.92
C GLY A 484 15.59 -12.33 -8.69
N ASP A 485 15.40 -11.05 -8.40
CA ASP A 485 16.46 -10.18 -7.89
C ASP A 485 16.96 -10.70 -6.54
N ARG A 486 18.26 -10.83 -6.38
CA ARG A 486 18.88 -11.48 -5.21
C ARG A 486 19.93 -10.58 -4.58
N GLY A 487 19.94 -10.52 -3.26
CA GLY A 487 20.94 -9.77 -2.51
C GLY A 487 21.32 -10.47 -1.21
N LEU A 488 22.57 -10.33 -0.80
CA LEU A 488 23.04 -10.73 0.52
C LEU A 488 24.00 -9.70 1.08
N TRP A 489 23.68 -9.19 2.26
CA TRP A 489 24.61 -8.46 3.09
C TRP A 489 25.23 -9.40 4.14
N HIS A 490 26.57 -9.35 4.31
CA HIS A 490 27.28 -10.06 5.35
C HIS A 490 28.49 -9.25 5.82
N ARG A 491 28.44 -8.78 7.08
CA ARG A 491 29.53 -8.07 7.74
C ARG A 491 30.18 -6.98 6.86
N GLY A 492 29.36 -6.05 6.39
CA GLY A 492 29.78 -4.90 5.57
C GLY A 492 29.94 -5.18 4.08
N TRP A 493 29.91 -6.43 3.64
CA TRP A 493 29.92 -6.81 2.23
C TRP A 493 28.52 -7.09 1.73
N LYS A 494 28.22 -6.69 0.50
CA LYS A 494 26.94 -6.95 -0.15
C LYS A 494 27.14 -7.45 -1.57
N ALA A 495 26.57 -8.62 -1.88
CA ALA A 495 26.43 -9.12 -3.24
C ALA A 495 25.01 -8.90 -3.72
N VAL A 496 24.85 -8.50 -4.98
CA VAL A 496 23.53 -8.23 -5.60
C VAL A 496 23.52 -8.78 -7.01
N ALA A 497 22.42 -9.44 -7.41
CA ALA A 497 22.13 -9.79 -8.79
C ALA A 497 20.73 -9.31 -9.16
N ARG A 498 20.64 -8.54 -10.23
CA ARG A 498 19.36 -8.23 -10.89
C ARG A 498 19.05 -9.30 -11.90
N HIS A 499 17.81 -9.75 -11.89
CA HIS A 499 17.33 -10.78 -12.80
C HIS A 499 16.62 -10.16 -14.01
N GLU A 500 16.93 -10.66 -15.19
CA GLU A 500 16.19 -10.31 -16.41
C GLU A 500 15.08 -11.35 -16.65
N LYS A 501 13.83 -10.93 -16.59
CA LYS A 501 12.64 -11.79 -16.71
C LYS A 501 12.75 -12.75 -17.91
N GLY A 502 12.53 -14.02 -17.64
CA GLY A 502 12.54 -15.10 -18.63
C GLY A 502 13.94 -15.62 -19.01
N THR A 503 15.00 -15.16 -18.33
CA THR A 503 16.35 -15.72 -18.49
C THR A 503 16.64 -16.81 -17.46
N ASP A 504 17.76 -17.49 -17.58
CA ASP A 504 18.21 -18.47 -16.59
C ASP A 504 18.83 -17.75 -15.38
N PHE A 505 18.35 -18.06 -14.17
CA PHE A 505 18.88 -17.49 -12.91
C PHE A 505 20.38 -17.73 -12.70
N ASP A 506 20.95 -18.81 -13.27
CA ASP A 506 22.39 -19.09 -13.20
C ASP A 506 23.21 -18.18 -14.13
N SER A 507 22.56 -17.51 -15.10
CA SER A 507 23.19 -16.55 -16.01
C SER A 507 23.28 -15.13 -15.47
N ASP A 508 22.66 -14.84 -14.33
CA ASP A 508 22.61 -13.50 -13.77
C ASP A 508 23.99 -13.00 -13.36
N ARG A 509 24.24 -11.73 -13.71
CA ARG A 509 25.47 -11.06 -13.31
C ARG A 509 25.36 -10.55 -11.89
N TRP A 510 26.25 -11.02 -11.02
CA TRP A 510 26.39 -10.52 -9.66
C TRP A 510 27.34 -9.33 -9.59
N GLU A 511 26.96 -8.32 -8.81
CA GLU A 511 27.76 -7.18 -8.39
C GLU A 511 28.21 -7.39 -6.93
N LEU A 512 29.33 -6.80 -6.52
CA LEU A 512 29.87 -6.89 -5.16
C LEU A 512 30.27 -5.52 -4.63
N TYR A 513 29.84 -5.20 -3.42
CA TYR A 513 30.11 -3.93 -2.75
C TYR A 513 30.61 -4.11 -1.33
N HIS A 514 31.44 -3.19 -0.85
CA HIS A 514 31.79 -3.07 0.57
C HIS A 514 31.03 -1.84 1.12
N VAL A 515 29.79 -2.03 1.55
CA VAL A 515 28.85 -0.94 1.83
C VAL A 515 29.18 -0.08 3.06
N GLU A 516 30.13 -0.50 3.91
CA GLU A 516 30.68 0.34 4.96
C GLU A 516 31.70 1.36 4.42
N ARG A 517 32.32 1.09 3.25
CA ARG A 517 33.29 1.97 2.58
C ARG A 517 32.71 2.62 1.33
N ASP A 518 31.70 2.03 0.77
CA ASP A 518 30.98 2.47 -0.43
C ASP A 518 29.49 2.50 -0.12
N TYR A 519 29.09 3.53 0.62
CA TYR A 519 27.72 3.68 1.17
C TYR A 519 26.64 3.63 0.09
N SER A 520 26.95 4.11 -1.12
CA SER A 520 26.01 4.31 -2.23
C SER A 520 26.08 3.20 -3.30
N GLU A 521 26.90 2.15 -3.09
CA GLU A 521 27.08 1.05 -4.06
C GLU A 521 27.59 1.57 -5.43
N ALA A 522 28.52 2.53 -5.40
CA ALA A 522 29.06 3.17 -6.60
C ALA A 522 30.14 2.34 -7.32
N ASN A 523 30.86 1.47 -6.59
CA ASN A 523 32.04 0.77 -7.08
C ASN A 523 31.86 -0.76 -7.01
N ASP A 524 31.57 -1.39 -8.15
CA ASP A 524 31.48 -2.85 -8.26
C ASP A 524 32.87 -3.51 -8.14
N LEU A 525 33.05 -4.29 -7.10
CA LEU A 525 34.28 -5.01 -6.77
C LEU A 525 34.29 -6.47 -7.27
N ALA A 526 33.27 -6.95 -7.95
CA ALA A 526 33.10 -8.35 -8.33
C ALA A 526 34.30 -8.91 -9.11
N ALA A 527 34.79 -8.16 -10.09
CA ALA A 527 35.95 -8.58 -10.89
C ALA A 527 37.26 -8.67 -10.09
N GLY A 528 37.42 -7.78 -9.07
CA GLY A 528 38.62 -7.72 -8.24
C GLY A 528 38.59 -8.66 -7.02
N GLN A 529 37.41 -9.18 -6.64
CA GLN A 529 37.20 -9.98 -5.43
C GLN A 529 36.33 -11.24 -5.70
N PRO A 530 36.70 -12.09 -6.68
CA PRO A 530 35.83 -13.20 -7.10
C PRO A 530 35.61 -14.27 -6.02
N GLU A 531 36.57 -14.45 -5.09
CA GLU A 531 36.43 -15.40 -3.98
C GLU A 531 35.40 -14.88 -2.95
N LYS A 532 35.43 -13.58 -2.63
CA LYS A 532 34.48 -12.97 -1.73
C LYS A 532 33.07 -12.99 -2.34
N LEU A 533 32.93 -12.71 -3.63
CA LEU A 533 31.67 -12.83 -4.33
C LEU A 533 31.09 -14.23 -4.24
N ARG A 534 31.91 -15.26 -4.52
CA ARG A 534 31.47 -16.66 -4.44
C ARG A 534 31.02 -17.04 -3.03
N GLU A 535 31.75 -16.62 -2.00
CA GLU A 535 31.34 -16.83 -0.60
C GLU A 535 29.96 -16.28 -0.32
N LEU A 536 29.65 -15.07 -0.78
CA LEU A 536 28.35 -14.43 -0.54
C LEU A 536 27.24 -15.10 -1.34
N ILE A 537 27.49 -15.52 -2.57
CA ILE A 537 26.51 -16.27 -3.38
C ILE A 537 26.16 -17.60 -2.71
N GLU A 538 27.15 -18.36 -2.25
CA GLU A 538 26.94 -19.63 -1.54
C GLU A 538 26.09 -19.41 -0.25
N ARG A 539 26.38 -18.34 0.50
CA ARG A 539 25.61 -17.95 1.68
C ARG A 539 24.17 -17.58 1.30
N TRP A 540 23.98 -16.85 0.20
CA TRP A 540 22.64 -16.51 -0.25
C TRP A 540 21.78 -17.76 -0.49
N TRP A 541 22.30 -18.77 -1.19
CA TRP A 541 21.60 -20.04 -1.41
C TRP A 541 21.30 -20.78 -0.10
N ALA A 542 22.20 -20.72 0.88
CA ALA A 542 21.97 -21.31 2.20
C ALA A 542 20.81 -20.61 2.95
N GLU A 543 20.80 -19.27 2.96
CA GLU A 543 19.71 -18.49 3.57
C GLU A 543 18.39 -18.67 2.81
N ALA A 544 18.42 -18.74 1.49
CA ALA A 544 17.23 -18.99 0.65
C ALA A 544 16.58 -20.33 0.99
N GLY A 545 17.37 -21.40 1.15
CA GLY A 545 16.87 -22.71 1.58
C GLY A 545 16.32 -22.70 3.01
N LYS A 546 16.94 -21.95 3.92
CA LYS A 546 16.56 -21.84 5.32
C LYS A 546 15.21 -21.13 5.51
N TYR A 547 14.90 -20.10 4.70
CA TYR A 547 13.75 -19.23 4.89
C TYR A 547 12.62 -19.43 3.88
N SER A 548 12.62 -20.52 3.12
CA SER A 548 11.57 -20.86 2.14
C SER A 548 11.49 -19.87 0.96
N VAL A 549 12.64 -19.31 0.55
CA VAL A 549 12.70 -18.41 -0.62
C VAL A 549 12.46 -19.18 -1.93
N LEU A 550 12.85 -20.45 -1.95
CA LEU A 550 12.72 -21.30 -3.13
C LEU A 550 11.30 -21.89 -3.28
N PRO A 551 10.81 -22.06 -4.53
CA PRO A 551 11.49 -21.80 -5.80
C PRO A 551 11.54 -20.31 -6.14
N LEU A 552 12.60 -19.88 -6.84
CA LEU A 552 12.64 -18.57 -7.49
C LEU A 552 11.57 -18.51 -8.56
N ASP A 553 10.94 -17.34 -8.72
CA ASP A 553 9.85 -17.15 -9.66
C ASP A 553 9.83 -15.68 -10.13
N ASP A 554 10.17 -15.45 -11.40
CA ASP A 554 10.20 -14.15 -12.04
C ASP A 554 8.87 -13.76 -12.72
N ARG A 555 7.85 -14.62 -12.56
CA ARG A 555 6.51 -14.34 -13.09
C ARG A 555 5.81 -13.31 -12.24
N GLU A 556 5.11 -12.41 -12.88
CA GLU A 556 4.31 -11.34 -12.27
C GLU A 556 2.82 -11.60 -12.50
N TYR A 557 2.38 -11.29 -13.70
CA TYR A 557 0.99 -11.41 -14.12
C TYR A 557 0.48 -12.85 -14.11
N GLU A 558 1.30 -13.80 -14.52
CA GLU A 558 0.93 -15.21 -14.58
C GLU A 558 0.51 -15.74 -13.19
N ARG A 559 1.10 -15.18 -12.11
CA ARG A 559 0.69 -15.45 -10.73
C ARG A 559 -0.69 -14.86 -10.43
N PHE A 560 -0.91 -13.59 -10.80
CA PHE A 560 -2.19 -12.90 -10.61
C PHE A 560 -3.32 -13.57 -11.42
N ALA A 561 -3.07 -13.90 -12.68
CA ALA A 561 -4.06 -14.57 -13.53
C ALA A 561 -4.48 -15.94 -12.99
N ALA A 562 -3.54 -16.72 -12.44
CA ALA A 562 -3.84 -18.00 -11.82
C ALA A 562 -4.78 -17.84 -10.61
N ASN A 563 -4.61 -16.76 -9.83
CA ASN A 563 -5.45 -16.48 -8.67
C ASN A 563 -6.88 -16.05 -9.05
N ILE A 564 -7.09 -15.44 -10.22
CA ILE A 564 -8.40 -14.96 -10.69
C ILE A 564 -9.16 -16.04 -11.50
N ALA A 565 -8.47 -16.93 -12.21
CA ALA A 565 -9.06 -17.85 -13.19
C ALA A 565 -10.14 -18.78 -12.63
N ASP A 566 -10.11 -19.10 -11.35
CA ASP A 566 -11.04 -20.03 -10.70
C ASP A 566 -12.43 -19.44 -10.36
N ARG A 567 -12.72 -18.17 -10.74
CA ARG A 567 -13.86 -17.39 -10.21
C ARG A 567 -14.94 -17.02 -11.21
N ALA A 568 -14.87 -17.49 -12.43
CA ALA A 568 -15.80 -17.12 -13.50
C ALA A 568 -17.24 -17.60 -13.20
N ARG A 569 -17.95 -16.89 -12.34
CA ARG A 569 -19.41 -17.02 -12.22
C ARG A 569 -20.03 -16.45 -13.50
N ARG A 570 -20.76 -17.28 -14.24
CA ARG A 570 -21.50 -16.83 -15.44
C ARG A 570 -22.69 -15.93 -15.10
N VAL A 571 -23.31 -16.13 -13.97
CA VAL A 571 -24.46 -15.34 -13.53
C VAL A 571 -24.24 -14.85 -12.11
N THR A 572 -24.35 -13.54 -11.92
CA THR A 572 -24.24 -12.90 -10.61
C THR A 572 -25.52 -12.12 -10.36
N THR A 573 -26.24 -12.43 -9.28
CA THR A 573 -27.42 -11.67 -8.84
C THR A 573 -27.02 -10.75 -7.70
N LEU A 574 -27.32 -9.48 -7.86
CA LEU A 574 -26.99 -8.39 -6.96
C LEU A 574 -28.29 -7.79 -6.37
N TYR A 575 -28.23 -7.36 -5.12
CA TYR A 575 -29.37 -6.79 -4.43
C TYR A 575 -29.06 -5.39 -3.90
N PRO A 576 -30.01 -4.44 -3.94
CA PRO A 576 -29.83 -3.12 -3.37
C PRO A 576 -29.57 -3.21 -1.85
N GLY A 577 -28.74 -2.33 -1.33
CA GLY A 577 -28.34 -2.35 0.09
C GLY A 577 -27.22 -3.33 0.43
N MET A 578 -26.75 -4.11 -0.55
CA MET A 578 -25.54 -4.92 -0.36
C MET A 578 -24.32 -4.03 -0.16
N ALA A 579 -23.31 -4.58 0.53
CA ALA A 579 -22.01 -3.98 0.62
C ALA A 579 -21.37 -3.82 -0.78
N ARG A 580 -20.48 -2.84 -0.95
CA ARG A 580 -19.63 -2.74 -2.15
C ARG A 580 -18.89 -4.06 -2.38
N ILE A 581 -18.88 -4.53 -3.61
CA ILE A 581 -18.04 -5.66 -4.01
C ILE A 581 -16.66 -5.11 -4.35
N ASP A 582 -15.64 -5.65 -3.70
CA ASP A 582 -14.23 -5.32 -4.01
C ASP A 582 -13.88 -5.70 -5.45
N ARG A 583 -12.96 -4.95 -6.06
CA ARG A 583 -12.53 -5.11 -7.47
C ARG A 583 -12.14 -6.54 -7.83
N ALA A 584 -11.54 -7.29 -6.90
CA ALA A 584 -11.15 -8.69 -7.13
C ALA A 584 -12.33 -9.65 -7.30
N HIS A 585 -13.53 -9.23 -6.93
CA HIS A 585 -14.77 -10.03 -6.97
C HIS A 585 -15.82 -9.53 -7.96
N VAL A 586 -15.53 -8.44 -8.68
CA VAL A 586 -16.42 -7.91 -9.73
C VAL A 586 -16.52 -8.94 -10.88
N PRO A 587 -17.72 -9.17 -11.46
CA PRO A 587 -17.85 -10.01 -12.65
C PRO A 587 -16.91 -9.57 -13.78
N ASP A 588 -16.04 -10.46 -14.25
CA ASP A 588 -15.06 -10.16 -15.28
C ASP A 588 -15.72 -10.05 -16.67
N VAL A 589 -16.06 -8.85 -17.06
CA VAL A 589 -16.65 -8.51 -18.38
C VAL A 589 -15.59 -8.26 -19.46
N THR A 590 -14.31 -8.47 -19.17
CA THR A 590 -13.20 -8.11 -20.05
C THR A 590 -13.25 -8.87 -21.35
N ASN A 591 -13.30 -8.11 -22.48
CA ASN A 591 -13.32 -8.65 -23.84
C ASN A 591 -14.38 -9.76 -24.05
N LYS A 592 -15.52 -9.70 -23.36
CA LYS A 592 -16.62 -10.65 -23.37
C LYS A 592 -17.94 -9.99 -23.72
N SER A 593 -18.89 -10.79 -24.25
CA SER A 593 -20.29 -10.40 -24.27
C SER A 593 -20.92 -10.57 -22.87
N PHE A 594 -21.73 -9.60 -22.47
CA PHE A 594 -22.43 -9.65 -21.18
C PHE A 594 -23.78 -8.92 -21.25
N ALA A 595 -24.63 -9.20 -20.28
CA ALA A 595 -25.88 -8.49 -20.08
C ALA A 595 -26.01 -8.07 -18.62
N ILE A 596 -26.58 -6.87 -18.40
CA ILE A 596 -26.99 -6.35 -17.11
C ILE A 596 -28.50 -6.15 -17.19
N GLU A 597 -29.26 -6.79 -16.30
CA GLU A 597 -30.71 -6.71 -16.24
C GLU A 597 -31.15 -6.27 -14.84
N ALA A 598 -31.79 -5.10 -14.73
CA ALA A 598 -32.32 -4.54 -13.49
C ALA A 598 -33.84 -4.66 -13.45
N HIS A 599 -34.37 -5.25 -12.39
CA HIS A 599 -35.81 -5.31 -12.12
C HIS A 599 -36.16 -4.18 -11.16
N ALA A 600 -36.85 -3.16 -11.67
CA ALA A 600 -37.12 -1.93 -10.92
C ALA A 600 -38.56 -1.49 -11.03
N ASP A 601 -39.06 -0.78 -10.00
CA ASP A 601 -40.31 -0.04 -10.05
C ASP A 601 -39.99 1.46 -10.11
N LEU A 602 -40.40 2.10 -11.18
CA LEU A 602 -40.12 3.50 -11.49
C LEU A 602 -41.10 4.48 -10.84
N GLY A 603 -42.09 3.96 -10.08
CA GLY A 603 -43.15 4.74 -9.48
C GLY A 603 -44.28 5.06 -10.45
N ALA A 604 -45.43 5.46 -9.92
CA ALA A 604 -46.62 5.76 -10.70
C ALA A 604 -46.47 7.00 -11.61
N ASP A 605 -45.58 7.92 -11.24
CA ASP A 605 -45.25 9.13 -12.00
C ASP A 605 -44.01 8.94 -12.91
N GLY A 606 -43.32 7.82 -12.77
CA GLY A 606 -42.07 7.53 -13.49
C GLY A 606 -40.90 8.46 -13.12
N ALA A 607 -40.94 9.08 -11.94
CA ALA A 607 -39.96 10.07 -11.50
C ALA A 607 -38.70 9.44 -10.90
N ALA A 608 -38.64 8.10 -10.78
CA ALA A 608 -37.46 7.42 -10.22
C ALA A 608 -36.18 7.75 -11.02
N ALA A 609 -35.13 8.08 -10.29
CA ALA A 609 -33.80 8.39 -10.82
C ALA A 609 -32.71 7.78 -9.94
N GLY A 610 -31.54 7.60 -10.48
CA GLY A 610 -30.38 7.07 -9.77
C GLY A 610 -29.74 5.89 -10.47
N VAL A 611 -28.64 5.41 -9.90
CA VAL A 611 -27.84 4.32 -10.45
C VAL A 611 -28.45 2.97 -10.10
N LEU A 612 -28.58 2.12 -11.11
CA LEU A 612 -28.98 0.71 -10.96
C LEU A 612 -27.74 -0.18 -10.69
N LEU A 613 -26.66 0.07 -11.44
CA LEU A 613 -25.37 -0.58 -11.27
C LEU A 613 -24.23 0.37 -11.68
N ALA A 614 -23.19 0.46 -10.85
CA ALA A 614 -21.94 1.12 -11.18
C ALA A 614 -20.75 0.19 -10.91
N VAL A 615 -19.80 0.17 -11.81
CA VAL A 615 -18.56 -0.60 -11.73
C VAL A 615 -17.41 0.31 -12.10
N GLY A 616 -16.41 0.44 -11.21
CA GLY A 616 -15.23 1.26 -11.46
C GLY A 616 -15.37 2.72 -11.00
N THR A 617 -14.66 3.60 -11.67
CA THR A 617 -14.55 5.03 -11.37
C THR A 617 -14.57 5.87 -12.65
N ARG A 618 -14.40 7.21 -12.51
CA ARG A 618 -14.21 8.10 -13.67
C ARG A 618 -13.02 7.76 -14.57
N PHE A 619 -12.03 7.04 -14.03
CA PHE A 619 -10.81 6.64 -14.74
C PHE A 619 -10.98 5.33 -15.50
N GLY A 620 -12.14 4.70 -15.37
CA GLY A 620 -12.49 3.48 -16.07
C GLY A 620 -13.59 2.70 -15.37
N GLY A 621 -14.54 2.20 -16.15
CA GLY A 621 -15.69 1.48 -15.64
C GLY A 621 -16.90 1.51 -16.55
N PHE A 622 -18.05 1.22 -16.00
CA PHE A 622 -19.34 1.39 -16.67
C PHE A 622 -20.44 1.58 -15.64
N THR A 623 -21.51 2.26 -16.06
CA THR A 623 -22.68 2.49 -15.22
C THR A 623 -23.97 2.38 -16.00
N LEU A 624 -25.01 1.83 -15.35
CA LEU A 624 -26.38 1.79 -15.85
C LEU A 624 -27.24 2.59 -14.87
N PHE A 625 -27.82 3.69 -15.33
CA PHE A 625 -28.57 4.59 -14.45
C PHE A 625 -29.83 5.17 -15.13
N VAL A 626 -30.75 5.66 -14.32
CA VAL A 626 -31.94 6.38 -14.75
C VAL A 626 -31.81 7.85 -14.38
N LYS A 627 -31.97 8.74 -15.34
CA LYS A 627 -32.04 10.19 -15.12
C LYS A 627 -33.04 10.82 -16.13
N GLU A 628 -33.83 11.80 -15.70
CA GLU A 628 -34.77 12.51 -16.54
C GLU A 628 -35.70 11.59 -17.34
N ARG A 629 -36.17 10.52 -16.69
CA ARG A 629 -37.00 9.46 -17.29
C ARG A 629 -36.36 8.74 -18.49
N GLN A 630 -35.06 8.66 -18.52
CA GLN A 630 -34.28 7.94 -19.53
C GLN A 630 -33.33 6.93 -18.87
N LEU A 631 -33.19 5.77 -19.48
CA LEU A 631 -32.17 4.80 -19.14
C LEU A 631 -30.89 5.12 -19.92
N THR A 632 -29.76 5.25 -19.20
CA THR A 632 -28.47 5.48 -19.83
C THR A 632 -27.49 4.39 -19.40
N PHE A 633 -26.78 3.84 -20.36
CA PHE A 633 -25.56 3.05 -20.14
C PHE A 633 -24.36 3.86 -20.62
N GLU A 634 -23.35 4.02 -19.75
CA GLU A 634 -22.10 4.67 -20.08
C GLU A 634 -20.94 3.69 -19.83
N TYR A 635 -20.08 3.55 -20.82
CA TYR A 635 -18.83 2.76 -20.76
C TYR A 635 -17.67 3.73 -20.79
N VAL A 636 -16.88 3.76 -19.71
CA VAL A 636 -15.72 4.62 -19.51
C VAL A 636 -14.46 3.79 -19.73
N TYR A 637 -13.80 4.01 -20.85
CA TYR A 637 -12.54 3.34 -21.18
C TYR A 637 -11.36 3.99 -20.44
N SER A 638 -11.37 5.32 -20.40
CA SER A 638 -10.48 6.16 -19.61
C SER A 638 -11.23 7.46 -19.22
N ASP A 639 -10.58 8.35 -18.48
CA ASP A 639 -11.14 9.66 -18.11
C ASP A 639 -11.55 10.51 -19.32
N GLU A 640 -10.86 10.38 -20.45
CA GLU A 640 -11.12 11.13 -21.69
C GLU A 640 -11.92 10.33 -22.72
N THR A 641 -11.89 9.00 -22.65
CA THR A 641 -12.49 8.13 -23.67
C THR A 641 -13.68 7.38 -23.11
N ARG A 642 -14.89 7.78 -23.53
CA ARG A 642 -16.14 7.20 -23.06
C ARG A 642 -17.21 7.14 -24.14
N TRP A 643 -18.13 6.21 -24.03
CA TRP A 643 -19.28 6.04 -24.92
C TRP A 643 -20.54 5.83 -24.12
N SER A 644 -21.63 6.46 -24.56
CA SER A 644 -22.94 6.33 -23.90
C SER A 644 -24.04 6.01 -24.90
N VAL A 645 -25.06 5.36 -24.41
CA VAL A 645 -26.35 5.18 -25.10
C VAL A 645 -27.48 5.48 -24.13
N THR A 646 -28.46 6.24 -24.61
CA THR A 646 -29.61 6.69 -23.81
C THR A 646 -30.90 6.29 -24.51
N SER A 647 -31.87 5.75 -23.75
CA SER A 647 -33.17 5.37 -24.25
C SER A 647 -34.05 6.62 -24.51
N PRO A 648 -35.10 6.50 -25.32
CA PRO A 648 -36.26 7.39 -25.23
C PRO A 648 -36.86 7.40 -23.81
N GLY A 649 -37.98 8.00 -23.59
CA GLY A 649 -38.65 8.04 -22.28
C GLY A 649 -38.95 6.64 -21.72
N LEU A 650 -38.89 6.50 -20.40
CA LEU A 650 -39.22 5.27 -19.67
C LEU A 650 -40.72 5.19 -19.32
N PRO A 651 -41.27 3.95 -19.18
CA PRO A 651 -42.62 3.74 -18.68
C PRO A 651 -42.77 4.15 -17.20
N THR A 652 -43.95 4.08 -16.67
CA THR A 652 -44.24 4.17 -15.24
C THR A 652 -44.40 2.78 -14.62
N GLY A 653 -44.26 2.66 -13.30
CA GLY A 653 -44.44 1.42 -12.55
C GLY A 653 -43.30 0.40 -12.78
N PRO A 654 -43.60 -0.90 -12.59
CA PRO A 654 -42.62 -1.96 -12.72
C PRO A 654 -42.05 -2.09 -14.15
N ALA A 655 -40.74 -2.17 -14.26
CA ALA A 655 -40.03 -2.29 -15.54
C ALA A 655 -38.78 -3.16 -15.41
N THR A 656 -38.43 -3.85 -16.49
CA THR A 656 -37.14 -4.51 -16.67
C THR A 656 -36.26 -3.60 -17.53
N LEU A 657 -35.19 -3.09 -16.94
CA LEU A 657 -34.23 -2.18 -17.58
C LEU A 657 -32.92 -2.93 -17.80
N ALA A 658 -32.47 -3.00 -19.05
CA ALA A 658 -31.28 -3.79 -19.33
C ALA A 658 -30.34 -3.16 -20.36
N VAL A 659 -29.09 -3.56 -20.31
CA VAL A 659 -28.13 -3.38 -21.40
C VAL A 659 -27.55 -4.74 -21.78
N ARG A 660 -27.45 -4.99 -23.07
CA ARG A 660 -26.73 -6.14 -23.64
C ARG A 660 -25.53 -5.64 -24.41
N VAL A 661 -24.35 -6.00 -23.94
CA VAL A 661 -23.07 -5.71 -24.60
C VAL A 661 -22.65 -6.95 -25.35
N ARG A 662 -22.59 -6.88 -26.67
CA ARG A 662 -22.21 -7.99 -27.54
C ARG A 662 -20.84 -7.71 -28.17
N LYS A 663 -19.90 -8.60 -27.98
CA LYS A 663 -18.60 -8.55 -28.62
C LYS A 663 -18.75 -8.58 -30.13
N THR A 664 -18.12 -7.67 -30.85
CA THR A 664 -18.14 -7.56 -32.33
C THR A 664 -16.76 -7.80 -32.95
N GLY A 665 -15.69 -7.75 -32.17
CA GLY A 665 -14.33 -7.98 -32.59
C GLY A 665 -13.41 -8.13 -31.39
N ASP A 666 -12.10 -8.19 -31.61
CA ASP A 666 -11.14 -8.15 -30.51
C ASP A 666 -11.18 -6.77 -29.83
N ARG A 667 -11.53 -6.74 -28.55
CA ARG A 667 -11.71 -5.51 -27.74
C ARG A 667 -12.68 -4.49 -28.39
N GLN A 668 -13.70 -4.98 -29.07
CA GLN A 668 -14.77 -4.18 -29.66
C GLN A 668 -16.12 -4.80 -29.33
N ALA A 669 -17.13 -3.97 -29.07
CA ALA A 669 -18.47 -4.41 -28.76
C ALA A 669 -19.53 -3.43 -29.27
N ALA A 670 -20.79 -3.85 -29.22
CA ALA A 670 -21.97 -3.01 -29.36
C ALA A 670 -22.85 -3.13 -28.12
N ALA A 671 -23.31 -2.03 -27.59
CA ALA A 671 -24.20 -1.94 -26.43
C ALA A 671 -25.62 -1.64 -26.90
N THR A 672 -26.59 -2.50 -26.56
CA THR A 672 -28.03 -2.31 -26.86
C THR A 672 -28.80 -2.16 -25.56
N LEU A 673 -29.47 -1.02 -25.36
CA LEU A 673 -30.41 -0.84 -24.26
C LEU A 673 -31.74 -1.57 -24.54
N LEU A 674 -32.31 -2.14 -23.50
CA LEU A 674 -33.58 -2.83 -23.54
C LEU A 674 -34.48 -2.30 -22.43
N VAL A 675 -35.75 -1.99 -22.78
CA VAL A 675 -36.81 -1.63 -21.84
C VAL A 675 -37.95 -2.62 -22.02
N ASN A 676 -38.24 -3.40 -20.98
CA ASN A 676 -39.23 -4.50 -21.03
C ASN A 676 -38.96 -5.47 -22.21
N GLY A 677 -37.71 -5.75 -22.50
CA GLY A 677 -37.27 -6.63 -23.59
C GLY A 677 -37.25 -6.00 -24.99
N ALA A 678 -37.81 -4.80 -25.17
CA ALA A 678 -37.77 -4.08 -26.45
C ALA A 678 -36.49 -3.22 -26.55
N ALA A 679 -35.85 -3.23 -27.72
CA ALA A 679 -34.65 -2.40 -27.97
C ALA A 679 -35.03 -0.90 -27.88
N ALA A 680 -34.24 -0.15 -27.14
CA ALA A 680 -34.47 1.26 -26.80
C ALA A 680 -33.26 2.17 -27.09
N GLY A 681 -32.23 1.68 -27.71
CA GLY A 681 -31.05 2.42 -28.13
C GLY A 681 -29.86 1.51 -28.37
N GLU A 682 -28.92 1.94 -29.21
CA GLU A 682 -27.71 1.20 -29.51
C GLU A 682 -26.50 2.14 -29.68
N ALA A 683 -25.33 1.71 -29.22
CA ALA A 683 -24.08 2.41 -29.45
C ALA A 683 -22.94 1.41 -29.72
N ALA A 684 -22.01 1.79 -30.58
CA ALA A 684 -20.76 1.06 -30.75
C ALA A 684 -19.81 1.38 -29.59
N LEU A 685 -19.09 0.35 -29.15
CA LEU A 685 -17.96 0.44 -28.23
C LEU A 685 -16.70 0.07 -29.00
N PRO A 686 -16.01 1.05 -29.61
CA PRO A 686 -14.84 0.81 -30.46
C PRO A 686 -13.66 0.18 -29.73
N LYS A 687 -13.61 0.36 -28.41
CA LYS A 687 -12.63 -0.25 -27.51
C LYS A 687 -13.31 -0.76 -26.26
N THR A 688 -12.92 -1.93 -25.79
CA THR A 688 -13.27 -2.45 -24.47
C THR A 688 -12.03 -2.77 -23.67
N TRP A 689 -12.16 -2.82 -22.36
CA TRP A 689 -11.04 -3.05 -21.45
C TRP A 689 -10.29 -4.34 -21.79
N PRO A 690 -8.95 -4.28 -21.83
CA PRO A 690 -8.12 -5.43 -22.09
C PRO A 690 -7.92 -6.32 -20.86
N VAL A 691 -8.17 -5.79 -19.66
CA VAL A 691 -7.86 -6.41 -18.37
C VAL A 691 -9.00 -6.21 -17.38
N ALA A 692 -9.22 -7.20 -16.51
CA ALA A 692 -10.11 -7.10 -15.35
C ALA A 692 -9.46 -6.30 -14.20
N GLY A 693 -10.25 -5.85 -13.25
CA GLY A 693 -9.73 -5.19 -12.05
C GLY A 693 -9.81 -3.67 -12.12
N LEU A 694 -10.99 -3.17 -12.50
CA LEU A 694 -11.27 -1.73 -12.43
C LEU A 694 -11.18 -1.22 -10.99
N ALA A 695 -10.52 -0.09 -10.78
CA ALA A 695 -10.56 0.57 -9.49
C ALA A 695 -11.99 1.00 -9.16
N GLY A 696 -12.34 0.90 -7.89
CA GLY A 696 -13.62 1.37 -7.39
C GLY A 696 -14.69 0.30 -7.19
N GLY A 697 -14.40 -0.97 -7.43
CA GLY A 697 -15.33 -2.08 -7.17
C GLY A 697 -16.70 -1.95 -7.84
N LEU A 698 -17.72 -2.60 -7.26
CA LEU A 698 -19.08 -2.62 -7.80
C LEU A 698 -20.11 -2.17 -6.75
N HIS A 699 -21.00 -1.27 -7.16
CA HIS A 699 -22.15 -0.82 -6.38
C HIS A 699 -23.47 -1.21 -7.07
N CYS A 700 -24.46 -1.64 -6.28
CA CYS A 700 -25.83 -1.96 -6.74
C CYS A 700 -26.85 -0.99 -6.12
N GLY A 701 -27.65 -0.34 -6.96
CA GLY A 701 -28.66 0.63 -6.55
C GLY A 701 -28.11 2.00 -6.16
N ARG A 702 -26.84 2.25 -6.40
CA ARG A 702 -26.16 3.53 -6.17
C ARG A 702 -24.83 3.59 -6.90
N ASP A 703 -24.24 4.77 -6.99
CA ASP A 703 -22.82 5.00 -7.18
C ASP A 703 -22.29 5.76 -5.97
N GLY A 704 -21.07 5.45 -5.50
CA GLY A 704 -20.45 6.05 -4.33
C GLY A 704 -18.92 6.09 -4.47
N GLY A 705 -18.28 7.07 -3.87
CA GLY A 705 -16.86 7.32 -4.07
C GLY A 705 -16.60 8.14 -5.34
N SER A 706 -15.59 7.78 -6.16
CA SER A 706 -15.35 8.44 -7.44
C SER A 706 -16.46 8.10 -8.44
N PRO A 707 -17.18 9.11 -8.98
CA PRO A 707 -18.29 8.83 -9.89
C PRO A 707 -17.82 8.17 -11.18
N VAL A 708 -18.55 7.16 -11.67
CA VAL A 708 -18.25 6.55 -12.96
C VAL A 708 -18.60 7.50 -14.11
N SER A 709 -19.67 8.26 -13.98
CA SER A 709 -20.16 9.20 -15.01
C SER A 709 -20.13 10.64 -14.50
N ASP A 710 -19.78 11.57 -15.38
CA ASP A 710 -19.90 13.01 -15.13
C ASP A 710 -21.36 13.53 -15.29
N ALA A 711 -22.29 12.64 -15.69
CA ALA A 711 -23.71 13.00 -15.84
C ALA A 711 -24.43 13.15 -14.49
N TYR A 712 -23.83 12.71 -13.39
CA TYR A 712 -24.40 12.80 -12.03
C TYR A 712 -23.32 13.10 -10.99
N THR A 713 -23.76 13.51 -9.81
CA THR A 713 -22.90 13.63 -8.61
C THR A 713 -23.16 12.46 -7.66
N VAL A 714 -22.15 12.06 -6.91
CA VAL A 714 -22.26 10.97 -5.92
C VAL A 714 -22.51 11.54 -4.51
N PRO A 715 -23.23 10.77 -3.65
CA PRO A 715 -23.87 9.49 -3.94
C PRO A 715 -25.14 9.67 -4.79
N PHE A 716 -25.27 8.91 -5.89
CA PHE A 716 -26.46 8.92 -6.72
C PHE A 716 -27.27 7.64 -6.51
N ARG A 717 -28.05 7.61 -5.44
CA ARG A 717 -28.87 6.47 -5.04
C ARG A 717 -30.13 6.39 -5.90
N PHE A 718 -30.53 5.16 -6.29
CA PHE A 718 -31.78 4.95 -7.00
C PHE A 718 -32.98 5.23 -6.08
N SER A 719 -33.82 6.19 -6.47
CA SER A 719 -34.97 6.65 -5.67
C SER A 719 -36.22 5.79 -5.83
N GLY A 720 -36.29 4.93 -6.88
CA GLY A 720 -37.36 3.96 -7.05
C GLY A 720 -37.11 2.68 -6.23
N ARG A 721 -37.95 1.66 -6.42
CA ARG A 721 -37.76 0.36 -5.81
C ARG A 721 -36.97 -0.53 -6.77
N LEU A 722 -35.70 -0.83 -6.43
CA LEU A 722 -34.89 -1.82 -7.13
C LEU A 722 -35.07 -3.18 -6.45
N GLU A 723 -35.47 -4.21 -7.20
CA GLU A 723 -35.63 -5.56 -6.67
C GLU A 723 -34.29 -6.30 -6.69
N LYS A 724 -33.64 -6.34 -7.86
CA LYS A 724 -32.35 -6.99 -8.09
C LYS A 724 -31.73 -6.49 -9.39
N VAL A 725 -30.43 -6.74 -9.54
CA VAL A 725 -29.70 -6.63 -10.81
C VAL A 725 -29.01 -7.96 -11.10
N VAL A 726 -29.17 -8.45 -12.32
CA VAL A 726 -28.55 -9.71 -12.77
C VAL A 726 -27.49 -9.39 -13.83
N VAL A 727 -26.26 -9.80 -13.58
CA VAL A 727 -25.15 -9.73 -14.55
C VAL A 727 -24.91 -11.13 -15.11
N THR A 728 -25.00 -11.28 -16.45
CA THR A 728 -24.77 -12.56 -17.14
C THR A 728 -23.60 -12.41 -18.11
N LEU A 729 -22.62 -13.30 -18.00
CA LEU A 729 -21.43 -13.35 -18.85
C LEU A 729 -21.52 -14.46 -19.88
N GLU A 730 -21.11 -14.18 -21.12
CA GLU A 730 -20.96 -15.18 -22.17
C GLU A 730 -19.50 -15.69 -22.24
N PRO A 731 -19.26 -16.96 -22.64
CA PRO A 731 -17.93 -17.55 -22.69
C PRO A 731 -17.21 -17.26 -24.01
N ASP A 732 -17.35 -16.06 -24.57
CA ASP A 732 -16.90 -15.70 -25.91
C ASP A 732 -15.64 -14.85 -25.97
N GLY A 733 -14.94 -14.68 -24.83
CA GLY A 733 -13.71 -13.90 -24.77
C GLY A 733 -12.85 -14.23 -23.56
N ALA A 734 -11.61 -13.72 -23.59
CA ALA A 734 -10.64 -13.82 -22.50
C ALA A 734 -9.90 -12.49 -22.32
N SER A 735 -9.39 -12.26 -21.11
CA SER A 735 -8.49 -11.15 -20.80
C SER A 735 -7.20 -11.23 -21.62
N ASP A 736 -6.64 -10.09 -22.00
CA ASP A 736 -5.33 -10.00 -22.63
C ASP A 736 -4.22 -10.25 -21.60
N PRO A 737 -3.43 -11.32 -21.71
CA PRO A 737 -2.36 -11.63 -20.75
C PRO A 737 -1.31 -10.52 -20.61
N ARG A 738 -1.00 -9.80 -21.69
CA ARG A 738 0.00 -8.72 -21.68
C ARG A 738 -0.53 -7.46 -21.00
N ALA A 739 -1.80 -7.12 -21.23
CA ALA A 739 -2.43 -5.98 -20.56
C ALA A 739 -2.54 -6.21 -19.06
N ALA A 740 -2.85 -7.42 -18.67
CA ALA A 740 -2.98 -7.78 -17.29
C ALA A 740 -1.61 -7.85 -16.57
N SER A 741 -0.52 -8.23 -17.25
CA SER A 741 0.85 -8.10 -16.73
C SER A 741 1.23 -6.64 -16.47
N ARG A 742 0.86 -5.75 -17.40
CA ARG A 742 1.04 -4.31 -17.19
C ARG A 742 0.20 -3.75 -16.06
N ALA A 743 -1.05 -4.20 -15.94
CA ALA A 743 -1.93 -3.78 -14.85
C ALA A 743 -1.31 -4.10 -13.49
N ALA A 744 -0.82 -5.31 -13.32
CA ALA A 744 -0.16 -5.73 -12.10
C ALA A 744 1.11 -4.90 -11.80
N LEU A 745 1.88 -4.53 -12.84
CA LEU A 745 3.09 -3.71 -12.69
C LEU A 745 2.80 -2.23 -12.33
N VAL A 746 1.66 -1.71 -12.73
CA VAL A 746 1.29 -0.29 -12.52
C VAL A 746 0.48 -0.10 -11.24
N GLU A 747 -0.20 -1.12 -10.74
CA GLU A 747 -1.03 -1.03 -9.53
C GLU A 747 -0.25 -1.22 -8.22
N GLU A 748 1.05 -1.43 -8.28
CA GLU A 748 1.94 -1.74 -7.15
C GLU A 748 3.06 -0.75 -6.93
#